data_610eeb603815f837262fa241cc8be8bc
#
_entry.id   610eeb603815f837262fa241cc8be8bc
#
_cell.length_a   1.000
_cell.length_b   1.000
_cell.length_c   1.000
_cell.angle_alpha   90.00
_cell.angle_beta   90.00
_cell.angle_gamma   90.00
#
_symmetry.space_group_name_H-M   'P 1'
#
loop_
_entity.id
_entity.type
_entity.pdbx_description
1 polymer ?
#
loop_
_entity_poly.entity_id
_entity_poly.type
_entity_poly.pdbx_seq_one_letter_code
_entity_poly.pdbx_strand_id
1 'polypeptide(L)'
;MLQVFKKVITLSDGRTIEIETGKLAKQADGSVVVRLGDTMVLATVCSAKDAVPGTDFMPLTVEYKEKFASFGRFPGGFTKREGKASDYEILTARLVDRALRPLFPDNYHAETFVNVLLISADGKNQPDALAGLAASAALAVSDIPFGGPIAEVRVARVDGKLVIDPTFEEMERADIDIMVGATYDNILMVEGEMNEVSEAEMLEALKFAHEAIKPMCVAQNELMAEVGKTVKREYCHEENDEELRQDVWNKCYDKAYAVAASENTNKHEREANFSAIRDEYLASMDEEEAAAKAEMVNRYYHAVEKEAMRRCILDEGKRLDGRKTTDIRPIWCEVGYLPGPHGSSIFTRGETQSLTSVTLGTKQDEKIIDEVLIQDRERFLLHYNFPPFSTGEAKAQRGVGRREIGHGHLAWRALKRMIPADYPYCVRVVSDIMESNGSSSMATVCAGTLALMDAGVKIKKPVAGIAMGLITDKGNVKWSVLSDILGDEDHLGDMDFKVTGTADGITATQMDIKVDGLSYEVLEKALNQAKEGRLHILGKITETIAEPRADLKPHAPRIETLKIGKDYIGAVIGSGGKNIQELQARTNTVISIEEVDGFGIVEISGNNKEGMDAAKEYILGISQEPEVGKVYKATVKSIVEFGAFCEFLPQKDGLLHVSEIAWERVNKVSDYLKEGDVIEVKLIGIEKGKFKLSRKALMERPPRQPRPEEQK
;
A
#
# COMPACT_ATOMS: atom_id res chain seq x y z
N MET A 1 -21.34 -11.97 42.40
CA MET A 1 -21.81 -10.76 41.67
C MET A 1 -20.88 -10.47 40.53
N LEU A 2 -21.38 -9.90 39.46
CA LEU A 2 -20.53 -9.41 38.35
C LEU A 2 -19.79 -8.16 38.85
N GLN A 3 -18.46 -8.19 38.83
CA GLN A 3 -17.65 -7.04 39.24
C GLN A 3 -17.08 -6.43 37.93
N VAL A 4 -17.50 -5.21 37.65
CA VAL A 4 -17.10 -4.46 36.44
C VAL A 4 -16.34 -3.24 36.88
N PHE A 5 -15.19 -3.01 36.28
CA PHE A 5 -14.36 -1.83 36.48
C PHE A 5 -14.35 -1.01 35.20
N LYS A 6 -14.35 0.31 35.35
CA LYS A 6 -14.43 1.24 34.20
C LYS A 6 -13.58 2.47 34.43
N LYS A 7 -12.91 2.90 33.36
CA LYS A 7 -12.21 4.19 33.26
C LYS A 7 -12.73 4.99 32.07
N VAL A 8 -12.73 6.29 32.24
CA VAL A 8 -13.14 7.24 31.17
C VAL A 8 -12.01 8.25 30.97
N ILE A 9 -11.59 8.40 29.73
CA ILE A 9 -10.55 9.33 29.30
C ILE A 9 -11.21 10.39 28.42
N THR A 10 -10.99 11.65 28.70
CA THR A 10 -11.52 12.77 27.88
C THR A 10 -10.43 13.24 26.95
N LEU A 11 -10.70 13.19 25.64
CA LEU A 11 -9.82 13.74 24.60
C LEU A 11 -9.87 15.28 24.58
N SER A 12 -8.90 15.90 23.95
CA SER A 12 -8.79 17.37 23.87
C SER A 12 -9.97 18.05 23.19
N ASP A 13 -10.72 17.35 22.35
CA ASP A 13 -11.92 17.81 21.65
C ASP A 13 -13.23 17.55 22.42
N GLY A 14 -13.15 16.94 23.63
CA GLY A 14 -14.28 16.62 24.49
C GLY A 14 -14.91 15.26 24.24
N ARG A 15 -14.49 14.49 23.23
CA ARG A 15 -14.89 13.07 23.08
C ARG A 15 -14.33 12.26 24.24
N THR A 16 -14.97 11.13 24.55
CA THR A 16 -14.54 10.25 25.63
C THR A 16 -14.27 8.85 25.15
N ILE A 17 -13.14 8.28 25.60
CA ILE A 17 -12.82 6.86 25.46
C ILE A 17 -13.13 6.17 26.78
N GLU A 18 -13.89 5.10 26.73
CA GLU A 18 -14.23 4.25 27.89
C GLU A 18 -13.46 2.94 27.82
N ILE A 19 -12.86 2.53 28.94
CA ILE A 19 -12.18 1.23 29.12
C ILE A 19 -12.95 0.45 30.18
N GLU A 20 -13.48 -0.72 29.81
CA GLU A 20 -14.28 -1.58 30.70
C GLU A 20 -13.67 -2.98 30.79
N THR A 21 -13.57 -3.57 32.01
CA THR A 21 -13.16 -4.95 32.24
C THR A 21 -14.04 -5.68 33.20
N GLY A 22 -13.95 -7.03 33.28
CA GLY A 22 -14.66 -7.90 34.22
C GLY A 22 -16.01 -8.42 33.72
N LYS A 23 -16.48 -8.02 32.53
CA LYS A 23 -17.78 -8.40 31.98
C LYS A 23 -17.70 -9.54 30.95
N LEU A 24 -16.79 -9.46 30.01
CA LEU A 24 -16.64 -10.41 28.89
C LEU A 24 -15.36 -11.25 29.03
N ALA A 25 -15.31 -12.39 28.38
CA ALA A 25 -14.13 -13.24 28.17
C ALA A 25 -13.34 -13.57 29.45
N LYS A 26 -14.00 -13.97 30.52
CA LYS A 26 -13.42 -14.20 31.84
C LYS A 26 -12.47 -15.40 31.95
N GLN A 27 -12.34 -16.20 30.91
CA GLN A 27 -11.37 -17.32 30.85
C GLN A 27 -10.01 -16.89 30.30
N ALA A 28 -9.94 -15.72 29.66
CA ALA A 28 -8.66 -15.14 29.25
C ALA A 28 -7.91 -14.61 30.49
N ASP A 29 -6.57 -14.55 30.40
CA ASP A 29 -5.72 -13.97 31.44
C ASP A 29 -6.05 -12.49 31.69
N GLY A 30 -6.39 -11.77 30.60
CA GLY A 30 -6.92 -10.42 30.63
C GLY A 30 -7.93 -10.17 29.52
N SER A 31 -8.95 -9.36 29.78
CA SER A 31 -9.93 -8.94 28.76
C SER A 31 -10.45 -7.54 29.04
N VAL A 32 -10.56 -6.73 27.99
CA VAL A 32 -10.99 -5.32 28.07
C VAL A 32 -11.85 -4.97 26.86
N VAL A 33 -12.86 -4.14 27.07
CA VAL A 33 -13.60 -3.46 26.01
C VAL A 33 -13.21 -1.99 26.02
N VAL A 34 -12.80 -1.47 24.88
CA VAL A 34 -12.57 -0.04 24.66
C VAL A 34 -13.66 0.51 23.75
N ARG A 35 -14.20 1.67 24.08
CA ARG A 35 -15.30 2.31 23.38
C ARG A 35 -15.03 3.79 23.09
N LEU A 36 -15.25 4.21 21.85
CA LEU A 36 -15.30 5.60 21.41
C LEU A 36 -16.59 5.81 20.59
N GLY A 37 -17.51 6.62 21.09
CA GLY A 37 -18.85 6.70 20.50
C GLY A 37 -19.58 5.37 20.59
N ASP A 38 -20.06 4.82 19.48
CA ASP A 38 -20.64 3.47 19.42
C ASP A 38 -19.70 2.44 18.76
N THR A 39 -18.47 2.84 18.45
CA THR A 39 -17.40 1.92 18.05
C THR A 39 -16.79 1.27 19.29
N MET A 40 -16.78 -0.07 19.33
CA MET A 40 -16.33 -0.87 20.47
C MET A 40 -15.39 -1.98 20.02
N VAL A 41 -14.25 -2.10 20.69
CA VAL A 41 -13.22 -3.11 20.42
C VAL A 41 -13.03 -3.94 21.69
N LEU A 42 -13.12 -5.27 21.57
CA LEU A 42 -12.79 -6.24 22.62
C LEU A 42 -11.37 -6.75 22.42
N ALA A 43 -10.51 -6.58 23.39
CA ALA A 43 -9.20 -7.22 23.42
C ALA A 43 -9.15 -8.31 24.49
N THR A 44 -8.51 -9.43 24.17
CA THR A 44 -8.23 -10.53 25.09
C THR A 44 -6.76 -10.94 24.97
N VAL A 45 -6.18 -11.36 26.08
CA VAL A 45 -4.83 -11.90 26.10
C VAL A 45 -4.80 -13.22 26.85
N CYS A 46 -4.08 -14.20 26.28
CA CYS A 46 -3.78 -15.48 26.91
C CYS A 46 -2.29 -15.78 26.71
N SER A 47 -1.63 -16.25 27.76
CA SER A 47 -0.22 -16.66 27.67
C SER A 47 -0.05 -18.04 28.34
N ALA A 48 0.73 -18.89 27.69
CA ALA A 48 1.15 -20.16 28.31
C ALA A 48 1.87 -19.88 29.64
N LYS A 49 1.86 -20.86 30.53
CA LYS A 49 2.54 -20.72 31.85
C LYS A 49 4.04 -20.89 31.70
N ASP A 50 4.45 -21.81 30.84
CA ASP A 50 5.83 -22.19 30.63
C ASP A 50 6.22 -21.98 29.16
N ALA A 51 7.50 -21.76 28.89
CA ALA A 51 8.05 -21.71 27.57
C ALA A 51 8.18 -23.11 26.96
N VAL A 52 8.08 -23.21 25.64
CA VAL A 52 8.46 -24.43 24.93
C VAL A 52 9.98 -24.59 25.01
N PRO A 53 10.52 -25.76 25.40
CA PRO A 53 11.96 -25.96 25.48
C PRO A 53 12.69 -25.59 24.18
N GLY A 54 13.81 -24.85 24.29
CA GLY A 54 14.59 -24.36 23.16
C GLY A 54 14.06 -23.10 22.49
N THR A 55 13.04 -22.44 23.06
CA THR A 55 12.59 -21.12 22.59
C THR A 55 13.46 -20.02 23.20
N ASP A 56 14.11 -19.23 22.36
CA ASP A 56 15.04 -18.14 22.73
C ASP A 56 14.51 -16.73 22.38
N PHE A 57 13.22 -16.64 22.05
CA PHE A 57 12.57 -15.38 21.67
C PHE A 57 11.16 -15.27 22.30
N MET A 58 10.56 -14.09 22.25
CA MET A 58 9.18 -13.85 22.66
C MET A 58 8.19 -14.27 21.55
N PRO A 59 7.48 -15.40 21.69
CA PRO A 59 6.52 -15.89 20.69
C PRO A 59 5.17 -15.17 20.83
N LEU A 60 5.13 -13.87 20.51
CA LEU A 60 3.92 -13.05 20.52
C LEU A 60 3.19 -13.17 19.18
N THR A 61 1.89 -13.46 19.26
CA THR A 61 0.96 -13.40 18.14
C THR A 61 -0.15 -12.41 18.42
N VAL A 62 -0.26 -11.39 17.62
CA VAL A 62 -1.36 -10.42 17.65
C VAL A 62 -2.28 -10.67 16.47
N GLU A 63 -3.57 -10.76 16.71
CA GLU A 63 -4.63 -10.81 15.70
C GLU A 63 -5.60 -9.66 15.91
N TYR A 64 -5.92 -8.99 14.82
CA TYR A 64 -7.01 -8.01 14.75
C TYR A 64 -8.03 -8.51 13.76
N LYS A 65 -9.32 -8.47 14.13
CA LYS A 65 -10.42 -8.94 13.28
C LYS A 65 -11.62 -8.03 13.34
N GLU A 66 -12.17 -7.75 12.16
CA GLU A 66 -13.44 -7.08 11.99
C GLU A 66 -14.50 -8.07 11.50
N LYS A 67 -15.64 -8.07 12.16
CA LYS A 67 -16.78 -8.88 11.74
C LYS A 67 -17.86 -7.99 11.13
N PHE A 68 -18.36 -8.36 9.96
CA PHE A 68 -19.45 -7.62 9.29
C PHE A 68 -20.67 -7.43 10.19
N ALA A 69 -20.90 -8.37 11.11
CA ALA A 69 -21.96 -8.28 12.10
C ALA A 69 -21.84 -7.07 13.04
N SER A 70 -20.62 -6.56 13.30
CA SER A 70 -20.38 -5.38 14.14
C SER A 70 -21.01 -4.10 13.58
N PHE A 71 -21.20 -4.06 12.26
CA PHE A 71 -21.84 -2.95 11.53
C PHE A 71 -23.18 -3.35 10.89
N GLY A 72 -23.75 -4.49 11.28
CA GLY A 72 -25.03 -4.97 10.77
C GLY A 72 -25.02 -5.34 9.28
N ARG A 73 -23.86 -5.72 8.72
CA ARG A 73 -23.68 -6.10 7.32
C ARG A 73 -23.44 -7.60 7.14
N PHE A 74 -23.63 -8.08 5.92
CA PHE A 74 -23.24 -9.42 5.50
C PHE A 74 -21.95 -9.36 4.68
N PRO A 75 -21.01 -10.32 4.85
CA PRO A 75 -19.86 -10.46 3.96
C PRO A 75 -20.30 -10.65 2.51
N GLY A 76 -19.60 -10.01 1.56
CA GLY A 76 -19.91 -10.07 0.13
C GLY A 76 -19.67 -11.44 -0.51
N GLY A 77 -18.78 -12.26 0.06
CA GLY A 77 -18.40 -13.56 -0.49
C GLY A 77 -19.53 -14.60 -0.55
N PHE A 78 -19.34 -15.66 -1.31
CA PHE A 78 -20.35 -16.71 -1.54
C PHE A 78 -20.83 -17.39 -0.24
N THR A 79 -19.89 -17.70 0.67
CA THR A 79 -20.20 -18.37 1.95
C THR A 79 -20.89 -17.48 2.97
N LYS A 80 -20.96 -16.16 2.73
CA LYS A 80 -21.47 -15.16 3.68
C LYS A 80 -20.82 -15.24 5.06
N ARG A 81 -19.55 -15.58 5.11
CA ARG A 81 -18.73 -15.69 6.31
C ARG A 81 -17.37 -15.07 6.08
N GLU A 82 -16.81 -14.44 7.11
CA GLU A 82 -15.44 -13.94 7.13
C GLU A 82 -14.46 -15.09 6.84
N GLY A 83 -13.51 -14.84 5.94
CA GLY A 83 -12.51 -15.80 5.51
C GLY A 83 -11.13 -15.55 6.11
N LYS A 84 -10.12 -15.44 5.23
CA LYS A 84 -8.77 -15.04 5.64
C LYS A 84 -8.77 -13.58 6.08
N ALA A 85 -7.84 -13.23 6.98
CA ALA A 85 -7.64 -11.85 7.38
C ALA A 85 -7.33 -10.98 6.15
N SER A 86 -7.95 -9.82 6.09
CA SER A 86 -7.69 -8.82 5.06
C SER A 86 -6.32 -8.15 5.25
N ASP A 87 -5.83 -7.46 4.22
CA ASP A 87 -4.59 -6.68 4.33
C ASP A 87 -4.71 -5.63 5.45
N TYR A 88 -5.88 -4.99 5.58
CA TYR A 88 -6.15 -4.00 6.62
C TYR A 88 -6.07 -4.63 8.04
N GLU A 89 -6.70 -5.78 8.25
CA GLU A 89 -6.62 -6.50 9.53
C GLU A 89 -5.19 -6.92 9.88
N ILE A 90 -4.42 -7.38 8.88
CA ILE A 90 -3.01 -7.76 9.06
C ILE A 90 -2.16 -6.53 9.41
N LEU A 91 -2.37 -5.40 8.75
CA LEU A 91 -1.63 -4.17 9.02
C LEU A 91 -1.92 -3.63 10.41
N THR A 92 -3.19 -3.58 10.83
CA THR A 92 -3.57 -3.17 12.19
C THR A 92 -2.96 -4.09 13.25
N ALA A 93 -3.02 -5.42 13.05
CA ALA A 93 -2.39 -6.37 13.95
C ALA A 93 -0.87 -6.16 14.07
N ARG A 94 -0.20 -5.77 12.97
CA ARG A 94 1.23 -5.46 12.95
C ARG A 94 1.59 -4.18 13.72
N LEU A 95 0.74 -3.15 13.65
CA LEU A 95 0.95 -1.93 14.44
C LEU A 95 0.93 -2.27 15.93
N VAL A 96 -0.09 -2.98 16.39
CA VAL A 96 -0.22 -3.42 17.78
C VAL A 96 0.94 -4.32 18.22
N ASP A 97 1.34 -5.32 17.41
CA ASP A 97 2.48 -6.21 17.71
C ASP A 97 3.77 -5.41 17.95
N ARG A 98 4.07 -4.46 17.06
CA ARG A 98 5.29 -3.67 17.09
C ARG A 98 5.33 -2.72 18.28
N ALA A 99 4.19 -2.19 18.70
CA ALA A 99 4.09 -1.34 19.89
C ALA A 99 4.18 -2.13 21.21
N LEU A 100 3.66 -3.36 21.25
CA LEU A 100 3.67 -4.20 22.47
C LEU A 100 4.96 -4.98 22.67
N ARG A 101 5.52 -5.54 21.59
CA ARG A 101 6.64 -6.50 21.63
C ARG A 101 7.86 -6.01 22.42
N PRO A 102 8.33 -4.76 22.27
CA PRO A 102 9.52 -4.26 22.97
C PRO A 102 9.37 -4.18 24.50
N LEU A 103 8.13 -4.27 25.02
CA LEU A 103 7.83 -4.13 26.43
C LEU A 103 7.66 -5.46 27.17
N PHE A 104 7.76 -6.58 26.46
CA PHE A 104 7.92 -7.87 27.15
C PHE A 104 9.36 -8.03 27.60
N PRO A 105 9.60 -8.64 28.77
CA PRO A 105 10.95 -8.95 29.22
C PRO A 105 11.69 -9.85 28.20
N ASP A 106 12.97 -9.57 27.95
CA ASP A 106 13.77 -10.33 26.98
C ASP A 106 13.82 -11.83 27.28
N ASN A 107 13.71 -12.22 28.55
CA ASN A 107 13.72 -13.59 29.04
C ASN A 107 12.33 -14.21 29.21
N TYR A 108 11.25 -13.57 28.64
CA TYR A 108 9.91 -14.12 28.65
C TYR A 108 9.61 -14.84 27.35
N HIS A 109 9.63 -16.18 27.34
CA HIS A 109 9.51 -17.01 26.13
C HIS A 109 8.22 -17.82 26.06
N ALA A 110 7.20 -17.51 26.89
CA ALA A 110 5.91 -18.18 26.85
C ALA A 110 5.08 -17.71 25.66
N GLU A 111 4.49 -18.66 24.92
CA GLU A 111 3.59 -18.40 23.80
C GLU A 111 2.41 -17.52 24.25
N THR A 112 2.27 -16.35 23.63
CA THR A 112 1.31 -15.32 24.03
C THR A 112 0.48 -14.87 22.84
N PHE A 113 -0.85 -14.93 22.99
CA PHE A 113 -1.83 -14.51 21.99
C PHE A 113 -2.61 -13.29 22.47
N VAL A 114 -2.59 -12.24 21.67
CA VAL A 114 -3.43 -11.04 21.83
C VAL A 114 -4.44 -11.01 20.70
N ASN A 115 -5.74 -11.10 21.06
CA ASN A 115 -6.82 -11.03 20.08
C ASN A 115 -7.63 -9.75 20.28
N VAL A 116 -7.74 -8.97 19.21
CA VAL A 116 -8.49 -7.72 19.17
C VAL A 116 -9.63 -7.85 18.18
N LEU A 117 -10.86 -7.66 18.64
CA LEU A 117 -12.08 -7.88 17.86
C LEU A 117 -12.92 -6.62 17.81
N LEU A 118 -13.26 -6.14 16.62
CA LEU A 118 -14.31 -5.15 16.44
C LEU A 118 -15.67 -5.80 16.73
N ILE A 119 -16.35 -5.36 17.79
CA ILE A 119 -17.63 -5.92 18.24
C ILE A 119 -18.83 -5.01 17.98
N SER A 120 -18.60 -3.71 17.80
CA SER A 120 -19.59 -2.72 17.37
C SER A 120 -18.91 -1.61 16.58
N ALA A 121 -19.56 -1.05 15.57
CA ALA A 121 -19.05 0.07 14.79
C ALA A 121 -20.17 1.06 14.49
N ASP A 122 -19.86 2.36 14.52
CA ASP A 122 -20.79 3.46 14.23
C ASP A 122 -20.62 4.04 12.82
N GLY A 123 -19.61 3.55 12.05
CA GLY A 123 -19.31 4.06 10.72
C GLY A 123 -18.67 5.45 10.71
N LYS A 124 -18.35 6.00 11.88
CA LYS A 124 -17.76 7.33 12.06
C LYS A 124 -16.35 7.24 12.64
N ASN A 125 -16.20 6.55 13.76
CA ASN A 125 -14.91 6.40 14.45
C ASN A 125 -14.13 5.21 13.88
N GLN A 126 -12.83 5.37 13.71
CA GLN A 126 -11.94 4.34 13.18
C GLN A 126 -11.56 3.33 14.27
N PRO A 127 -11.87 2.02 14.12
CA PRO A 127 -11.65 1.04 15.20
C PRO A 127 -10.17 0.67 15.39
N ASP A 128 -9.33 0.79 14.36
CA ASP A 128 -7.90 0.50 14.41
C ASP A 128 -7.14 1.42 15.37
N ALA A 129 -7.58 2.67 15.50
CA ALA A 129 -7.02 3.63 16.47
C ALA A 129 -7.20 3.19 17.94
N LEU A 130 -8.19 2.32 18.22
CA LEU A 130 -8.44 1.81 19.55
C LEU A 130 -7.74 0.47 19.84
N ALA A 131 -7.20 -0.19 18.83
CA ALA A 131 -6.70 -1.56 18.90
C ALA A 131 -5.52 -1.69 19.88
N GLY A 132 -4.53 -0.80 19.79
CA GLY A 132 -3.36 -0.81 20.65
C GLY A 132 -3.68 -0.50 22.09
N LEU A 133 -4.54 0.48 22.35
CA LEU A 133 -5.03 0.79 23.70
C LEU A 133 -5.77 -0.40 24.33
N ALA A 134 -6.64 -1.06 23.55
CA ALA A 134 -7.40 -2.22 24.04
C ALA A 134 -6.49 -3.41 24.36
N ALA A 135 -5.52 -3.70 23.50
CA ALA A 135 -4.54 -4.77 23.67
C ALA A 135 -3.64 -4.53 24.89
N SER A 136 -3.13 -3.31 25.06
CA SER A 136 -2.34 -2.91 26.22
C SER A 136 -3.14 -2.97 27.52
N ALA A 137 -4.39 -2.48 27.53
CA ALA A 137 -5.24 -2.54 28.69
C ALA A 137 -5.58 -3.99 29.11
N ALA A 138 -5.75 -4.91 28.14
CA ALA A 138 -5.93 -6.33 28.43
C ALA A 138 -4.69 -6.95 29.09
N LEU A 139 -3.47 -6.59 28.64
CA LEU A 139 -2.22 -6.98 29.30
C LEU A 139 -2.09 -6.35 30.69
N ALA A 140 -2.46 -5.10 30.87
CA ALA A 140 -2.40 -4.40 32.16
C ALA A 140 -3.25 -5.10 33.23
N VAL A 141 -4.49 -5.52 32.87
CA VAL A 141 -5.40 -6.22 33.81
C VAL A 141 -5.14 -7.74 33.92
N SER A 142 -4.10 -8.27 33.25
CA SER A 142 -3.63 -9.65 33.38
C SER A 142 -2.47 -9.77 34.38
N ASP A 143 -2.06 -10.98 34.67
CA ASP A 143 -0.85 -11.27 35.45
C ASP A 143 0.39 -11.51 34.55
N ILE A 144 0.27 -11.35 33.24
CA ILE A 144 1.36 -11.53 32.29
C ILE A 144 2.44 -10.44 32.51
N PRO A 145 3.74 -10.79 32.52
CA PRO A 145 4.83 -9.82 32.61
C PRO A 145 4.83 -8.90 31.40
N PHE A 146 4.69 -7.60 31.66
CA PHE A 146 4.59 -6.57 30.62
C PHE A 146 5.05 -5.21 31.17
N GLY A 147 6.02 -4.59 30.54
CA GLY A 147 6.62 -3.30 30.93
C GLY A 147 5.83 -2.06 30.53
N GLY A 148 4.61 -2.22 29.97
CA GLY A 148 3.72 -1.09 29.65
C GLY A 148 3.05 -0.49 30.89
N PRO A 149 1.97 0.29 30.72
CA PRO A 149 1.10 0.29 29.53
C PRO A 149 1.57 1.18 28.39
N ILE A 150 0.98 0.91 27.20
CA ILE A 150 1.04 1.78 26.04
C ILE A 150 -0.36 2.27 25.66
N ALA A 151 -0.40 3.28 24.80
CA ALA A 151 -1.55 3.50 23.94
C ALA A 151 -1.08 3.77 22.49
N GLU A 152 -1.96 3.55 21.56
CA GLU A 152 -1.84 3.99 20.18
C GLU A 152 -2.90 5.06 19.93
N VAL A 153 -2.54 6.08 19.15
CA VAL A 153 -3.47 7.08 18.64
C VAL A 153 -3.17 7.34 17.17
N ARG A 154 -4.22 7.59 16.40
CA ARG A 154 -4.09 8.14 15.06
C ARG A 154 -4.01 9.66 15.15
N VAL A 155 -3.02 10.25 14.52
CA VAL A 155 -2.91 11.70 14.36
C VAL A 155 -3.11 12.05 12.90
N ALA A 156 -4.05 12.94 12.64
CA ALA A 156 -4.21 13.56 11.34
C ALA A 156 -4.04 15.05 11.42
N ARG A 157 -3.58 15.68 10.33
CA ARG A 157 -3.70 17.14 10.17
C ARG A 157 -4.83 17.41 9.20
N VAL A 158 -5.94 17.97 9.73
CA VAL A 158 -7.16 18.26 9.00
C VAL A 158 -7.33 19.78 8.95
N ASP A 159 -7.42 20.34 7.75
CA ASP A 159 -7.53 21.79 7.54
C ASP A 159 -6.47 22.61 8.32
N GLY A 160 -5.23 22.08 8.37
CA GLY A 160 -4.09 22.69 9.04
C GLY A 160 -4.03 22.50 10.56
N LYS A 161 -4.92 21.70 11.16
CA LYS A 161 -4.96 21.42 12.61
C LYS A 161 -4.72 19.94 12.89
N LEU A 162 -3.91 19.66 13.91
CA LEU A 162 -3.71 18.29 14.39
C LEU A 162 -4.94 17.83 15.18
N VAL A 163 -5.39 16.61 14.89
CA VAL A 163 -6.57 15.95 15.49
C VAL A 163 -6.16 14.54 15.92
N ILE A 164 -6.62 14.13 17.11
CA ILE A 164 -6.45 12.75 17.62
C ILE A 164 -7.66 11.92 17.22
N ASP A 165 -7.40 10.70 16.74
CA ASP A 165 -8.41 9.71 16.33
C ASP A 165 -9.51 10.35 15.46
N PRO A 166 -9.13 10.90 14.29
CA PRO A 166 -10.06 11.57 13.38
C PRO A 166 -11.14 10.62 12.89
N THR A 167 -12.27 11.17 12.53
CA THR A 167 -13.35 10.43 11.86
C THR A 167 -12.99 10.07 10.43
N PHE A 168 -13.71 9.11 9.81
CA PHE A 168 -13.54 8.80 8.39
C PHE A 168 -13.70 10.03 7.49
N GLU A 169 -14.69 10.91 7.77
CA GLU A 169 -14.92 12.16 7.02
C GLU A 169 -13.75 13.15 7.13
N GLU A 170 -13.16 13.28 8.32
CA GLU A 170 -11.99 14.14 8.54
C GLU A 170 -10.76 13.64 7.78
N MET A 171 -10.60 12.30 7.69
CA MET A 171 -9.48 11.68 6.97
C MET A 171 -9.45 12.00 5.48
N GLU A 172 -10.60 12.26 4.84
CA GLU A 172 -10.66 12.65 3.42
C GLU A 172 -9.91 13.96 3.13
N ARG A 173 -9.78 14.84 4.13
CA ARG A 173 -9.11 16.14 4.02
C ARG A 173 -7.73 16.17 4.67
N ALA A 174 -7.27 15.04 5.20
CA ALA A 174 -6.01 14.97 5.94
C ALA A 174 -4.79 14.98 5.02
N ASP A 175 -3.80 15.78 5.35
CA ASP A 175 -2.48 15.81 4.71
C ASP A 175 -1.38 15.11 5.54
N ILE A 176 -1.66 14.79 6.81
CA ILE A 176 -0.91 13.90 7.69
C ILE A 176 -1.88 12.80 8.15
N ASP A 177 -1.47 11.56 8.08
CA ASP A 177 -2.11 10.38 8.66
C ASP A 177 -1.03 9.47 9.24
N ILE A 178 -0.83 9.53 10.55
CA ILE A 178 0.16 8.70 11.25
C ILE A 178 -0.46 8.01 12.45
N MET A 179 -0.11 6.74 12.65
CA MET A 179 -0.35 5.99 13.86
C MET A 179 0.89 6.06 14.76
N VAL A 180 0.70 6.41 16.02
CA VAL A 180 1.78 6.53 17.00
C VAL A 180 1.47 5.66 18.21
N GLY A 181 2.38 4.74 18.55
CA GLY A 181 2.34 3.95 19.75
C GLY A 181 3.41 4.42 20.74
N ALA A 182 3.04 4.66 22.00
CA ALA A 182 3.96 5.15 23.03
C ALA A 182 3.58 4.63 24.43
N THR A 183 4.58 4.60 25.33
CA THR A 183 4.38 4.57 26.76
C THR A 183 4.11 5.97 27.29
N TYR A 184 4.01 6.12 28.61
CA TYR A 184 3.94 7.46 29.22
C TYR A 184 5.18 8.31 28.90
N ASP A 185 6.36 7.70 28.88
CA ASP A 185 7.63 8.40 28.74
C ASP A 185 8.20 8.39 27.31
N ASN A 186 7.90 7.35 26.51
CA ASN A 186 8.64 7.06 25.29
C ASN A 186 7.76 6.68 24.10
N ILE A 187 8.08 7.23 22.91
CA ILE A 187 7.54 6.78 21.63
C ILE A 187 8.20 5.46 21.25
N LEU A 188 7.42 4.46 20.83
CA LEU A 188 7.88 3.12 20.48
C LEU A 188 7.70 2.80 19.01
N MET A 189 6.58 3.24 18.44
CA MET A 189 6.20 2.89 17.07
C MET A 189 5.55 4.09 16.38
N VAL A 190 5.93 4.32 15.14
CA VAL A 190 5.28 5.29 14.25
C VAL A 190 5.10 4.65 12.88
N GLU A 191 3.93 4.78 12.29
CA GLU A 191 3.70 4.40 10.90
C GLU A 191 2.63 5.28 10.26
N GLY A 192 2.87 5.76 9.05
CA GLY A 192 1.86 6.53 8.34
C GLY A 192 2.31 7.14 7.04
N GLU A 193 1.44 8.00 6.50
CA GLU A 193 1.63 8.69 5.24
C GLU A 193 1.35 10.19 5.37
N MET A 194 1.97 10.97 4.49
CA MET A 194 1.89 12.42 4.52
C MET A 194 1.94 12.99 3.12
N ASN A 195 1.46 14.21 2.98
CA ASN A 195 1.51 14.93 1.70
C ASN A 195 2.68 15.92 1.68
N GLU A 196 3.90 15.39 1.57
CA GLU A 196 5.15 16.17 1.47
C GLU A 196 5.33 17.15 2.66
N VAL A 197 5.13 16.65 3.89
CA VAL A 197 5.35 17.48 5.10
C VAL A 197 6.83 17.58 5.45
N SER A 198 7.20 18.66 6.12
CA SER A 198 8.55 18.85 6.61
C SER A 198 8.87 17.96 7.83
N GLU A 199 10.15 17.76 8.07
CA GLU A 199 10.66 17.03 9.23
C GLU A 199 10.21 17.65 10.56
N ALA A 200 10.12 18.99 10.61
CA ALA A 200 9.65 19.74 11.79
C ALA A 200 8.15 19.53 12.05
N GLU A 201 7.32 19.56 11.01
CA GLU A 201 5.87 19.29 11.13
C GLU A 201 5.60 17.85 11.56
N MET A 202 6.37 16.89 11.05
CA MET A 202 6.29 15.51 11.51
C MET A 202 6.64 15.38 12.99
N LEU A 203 7.72 16.03 13.46
CA LEU A 203 8.12 16.01 14.86
C LEU A 203 7.05 16.66 15.76
N GLU A 204 6.38 17.72 15.31
CA GLU A 204 5.26 18.33 16.00
C GLU A 204 4.08 17.36 16.15
N ALA A 205 3.72 16.65 15.07
CA ALA A 205 2.67 15.64 15.11
C ALA A 205 3.00 14.48 16.09
N LEU A 206 4.25 14.04 16.16
CA LEU A 206 4.70 13.03 17.11
C LEU A 206 4.59 13.51 18.57
N LYS A 207 4.98 14.76 18.87
CA LYS A 207 4.82 15.35 20.19
C LYS A 207 3.35 15.46 20.58
N PHE A 208 2.51 15.89 19.64
CA PHE A 208 1.07 16.00 19.85
C PHE A 208 0.42 14.63 20.17
N ALA A 209 0.81 13.57 19.45
CA ALA A 209 0.37 12.21 19.73
C ALA A 209 0.77 11.76 21.14
N HIS A 210 2.05 11.96 21.50
CA HIS A 210 2.58 11.52 22.78
C HIS A 210 1.86 12.17 23.97
N GLU A 211 1.57 13.47 23.89
CA GLU A 211 0.80 14.17 24.95
C GLU A 211 -0.63 13.60 25.09
N ALA A 212 -1.26 13.16 23.99
CA ALA A 212 -2.57 12.51 24.04
C ALA A 212 -2.52 11.10 24.62
N ILE A 213 -1.42 10.39 24.46
CA ILE A 213 -1.21 9.01 24.96
C ILE A 213 -1.00 8.96 26.48
N LYS A 214 -0.32 9.95 27.06
CA LYS A 214 0.00 9.98 28.50
C LYS A 214 -1.21 9.75 29.43
N PRO A 215 -2.36 10.46 29.28
CA PRO A 215 -3.55 10.20 30.07
C PRO A 215 -4.11 8.79 29.91
N MET A 216 -3.95 8.19 28.70
CA MET A 216 -4.40 6.83 28.43
C MET A 216 -3.57 5.79 29.19
N CYS A 217 -2.26 6.02 29.32
CA CYS A 217 -1.38 5.17 30.14
C CYS A 217 -1.70 5.29 31.63
N VAL A 218 -1.99 6.50 32.13
CA VAL A 218 -2.39 6.73 33.53
C VAL A 218 -3.68 5.96 33.84
N ALA A 219 -4.69 6.08 33.00
CA ALA A 219 -5.98 5.40 33.17
C ALA A 219 -5.84 3.86 33.21
N GLN A 220 -4.94 3.28 32.41
CA GLN A 220 -4.66 1.85 32.43
C GLN A 220 -3.97 1.42 33.74
N ASN A 221 -3.00 2.20 34.24
CA ASN A 221 -2.36 1.93 35.52
C ASN A 221 -3.33 1.98 36.70
N GLU A 222 -4.24 2.95 36.70
CA GLU A 222 -5.31 3.03 37.68
C GLU A 222 -6.25 1.82 37.60
N LEU A 223 -6.64 1.40 36.40
CA LEU A 223 -7.48 0.23 36.16
C LEU A 223 -6.79 -1.05 36.65
N MET A 224 -5.48 -1.21 36.33
CA MET A 224 -4.66 -2.33 36.81
C MET A 224 -4.66 -2.42 38.35
N ALA A 225 -4.52 -1.28 39.06
CA ALA A 225 -4.53 -1.21 40.49
C ALA A 225 -5.91 -1.57 41.10
N GLU A 226 -7.01 -1.06 40.52
CA GLU A 226 -8.37 -1.36 40.93
C GLU A 226 -8.74 -2.84 40.75
N VAL A 227 -8.27 -3.48 39.68
CA VAL A 227 -8.45 -4.91 39.41
C VAL A 227 -7.55 -5.78 40.31
N GLY A 228 -6.51 -5.20 40.92
CA GLY A 228 -5.53 -5.91 41.75
C GLY A 228 -4.52 -6.74 40.99
N LYS A 229 -4.14 -6.32 39.80
CA LYS A 229 -3.18 -6.99 38.90
C LYS A 229 -1.81 -6.29 38.80
N THR A 230 -1.43 -5.55 39.82
CA THR A 230 -0.14 -4.88 39.93
C THR A 230 1.04 -5.84 40.07
N VAL A 231 0.80 -7.04 40.63
CA VAL A 231 1.79 -8.10 40.77
C VAL A 231 1.62 -9.05 39.57
N LYS A 232 2.68 -9.18 38.79
CA LYS A 232 2.73 -10.07 37.62
C LYS A 232 3.23 -11.46 38.04
N ARG A 233 2.92 -12.50 37.22
CA ARG A 233 3.31 -13.89 37.49
C ARG A 233 4.82 -14.04 37.54
N GLU A 234 5.30 -14.89 38.43
CA GLU A 234 6.70 -15.33 38.42
C GLU A 234 6.90 -16.36 37.33
N TYR A 235 8.09 -16.34 36.71
CA TYR A 235 8.47 -17.26 35.65
C TYR A 235 9.99 -17.47 35.65
N CYS A 236 10.42 -18.60 35.11
CA CYS A 236 11.83 -18.89 34.85
C CYS A 236 11.90 -19.62 33.49
N HIS A 237 12.15 -18.86 32.41
CA HIS A 237 12.27 -19.40 31.06
C HIS A 237 13.71 -19.50 30.57
N GLU A 238 14.66 -19.03 31.37
CA GLU A 238 16.11 -19.12 31.09
C GLU A 238 16.86 -19.58 32.33
N GLU A 239 17.69 -20.55 32.14
CA GLU A 239 18.75 -20.85 33.08
C GLU A 239 19.95 -19.94 32.81
N ASN A 240 20.62 -19.43 33.87
CA ASN A 240 21.78 -18.56 33.75
C ASN A 240 22.92 -19.08 34.58
N ASP A 241 24.13 -19.03 33.99
CA ASP A 241 25.40 -19.34 34.62
C ASP A 241 26.30 -18.09 34.50
N GLU A 242 26.46 -17.34 35.59
CA GLU A 242 27.18 -16.06 35.57
C GLU A 242 28.69 -16.26 35.44
N GLU A 243 29.24 -17.38 35.93
CA GLU A 243 30.65 -17.70 35.75
C GLU A 243 30.95 -18.00 34.27
N LEU A 244 30.10 -18.77 33.63
CA LEU A 244 30.18 -19.05 32.19
C LEU A 244 30.02 -17.76 31.38
N ARG A 245 29.06 -16.90 31.73
CA ARG A 245 28.85 -15.61 31.05
C ARG A 245 30.11 -14.75 31.07
N GLN A 246 30.75 -14.64 32.24
CA GLN A 246 31.97 -13.85 32.40
C GLN A 246 33.17 -14.50 31.65
N ASP A 247 33.25 -15.82 31.62
CA ASP A 247 34.30 -16.52 30.88
C ASP A 247 34.15 -16.33 29.36
N VAL A 248 32.92 -16.46 28.83
CA VAL A 248 32.60 -16.16 27.40
C VAL A 248 32.99 -14.72 27.07
N TRP A 249 32.61 -13.77 27.95
CA TRP A 249 32.97 -12.37 27.75
C TRP A 249 34.48 -12.17 27.67
N ASN A 250 35.19 -12.63 28.64
CA ASN A 250 36.64 -12.42 28.75
C ASN A 250 37.45 -13.06 27.62
N LYS A 251 36.99 -14.20 27.07
CA LYS A 251 37.69 -14.92 26.01
C LYS A 251 37.28 -14.49 24.59
N CYS A 252 36.09 -13.95 24.42
CA CYS A 252 35.52 -13.67 23.08
C CYS A 252 35.47 -12.17 22.73
N TYR A 253 35.35 -11.25 23.72
CA TYR A 253 35.08 -9.84 23.44
C TYR A 253 36.12 -9.17 22.55
N ASP A 254 37.41 -9.28 22.88
CA ASP A 254 38.47 -8.63 22.11
C ASP A 254 38.53 -9.15 20.64
N LYS A 255 38.26 -10.46 20.46
CA LYS A 255 38.23 -11.09 19.15
C LYS A 255 37.00 -10.58 18.34
N ALA A 256 35.84 -10.51 18.99
CA ALA A 256 34.63 -10.00 18.38
C ALA A 256 34.75 -8.51 18.00
N TYR A 257 35.41 -7.71 18.89
CA TYR A 257 35.69 -6.31 18.59
C TYR A 257 36.62 -6.16 17.37
N ALA A 258 37.65 -7.02 17.26
CA ALA A 258 38.54 -7.02 16.11
C ALA A 258 37.84 -7.35 14.81
N VAL A 259 36.85 -8.26 14.83
CA VAL A 259 35.98 -8.54 13.66
C VAL A 259 35.09 -7.33 13.34
N ALA A 260 34.48 -6.72 14.35
CA ALA A 260 33.64 -5.52 14.17
C ALA A 260 34.43 -4.34 13.56
N ALA A 261 35.71 -4.18 13.97
CA ALA A 261 36.58 -3.12 13.48
C ALA A 261 37.33 -3.46 12.18
N SER A 262 37.12 -4.65 11.60
CA SER A 262 37.84 -5.13 10.42
C SER A 262 37.41 -4.45 9.10
N GLU A 263 36.35 -3.67 9.13
CA GLU A 263 35.81 -2.95 7.94
C GLU A 263 35.47 -3.90 6.76
N ASN A 264 35.12 -5.15 7.05
CA ASN A 264 34.83 -6.15 6.02
C ASN A 264 33.43 -5.91 5.40
N THR A 265 33.38 -5.58 4.12
CA THR A 265 32.14 -5.29 3.40
C THR A 265 31.32 -6.55 3.07
N ASN A 266 31.96 -7.74 3.05
CA ASN A 266 31.29 -9.00 2.72
C ASN A 266 30.52 -9.54 3.92
N LYS A 267 29.19 -9.58 3.82
CA LYS A 267 28.29 -10.06 4.87
C LYS A 267 28.62 -11.49 5.31
N HIS A 268 28.77 -12.43 4.38
CA HIS A 268 29.00 -13.85 4.69
C HIS A 268 30.34 -14.10 5.37
N GLU A 269 31.38 -13.36 4.95
CA GLU A 269 32.67 -13.45 5.61
C GLU A 269 32.63 -12.90 7.04
N ARG A 270 31.91 -11.79 7.28
CA ARG A 270 31.74 -11.25 8.64
C ARG A 270 31.01 -12.25 9.53
N GLU A 271 29.87 -12.79 9.05
CA GLU A 271 29.09 -13.81 9.79
C GLU A 271 29.95 -15.06 10.10
N ALA A 272 30.74 -15.51 9.14
CA ALA A 272 31.66 -16.64 9.34
C ALA A 272 32.74 -16.31 10.37
N ASN A 273 33.32 -15.11 10.35
CA ASN A 273 34.32 -14.68 11.30
C ASN A 273 33.79 -14.58 12.74
N PHE A 274 32.58 -14.02 12.92
CA PHE A 274 31.90 -14.01 14.22
C PHE A 274 31.57 -15.43 14.69
N SER A 275 31.03 -16.27 13.85
CA SER A 275 30.70 -17.67 14.18
C SER A 275 31.93 -18.47 14.56
N ALA A 276 33.07 -18.27 13.89
CA ALA A 276 34.31 -18.95 14.18
C ALA A 276 34.84 -18.69 15.62
N ILE A 277 34.61 -17.50 16.18
CA ILE A 277 34.99 -17.15 17.57
C ILE A 277 34.16 -17.98 18.55
N ARG A 278 32.86 -18.07 18.35
CA ARG A 278 31.96 -18.89 19.17
C ARG A 278 32.32 -20.37 19.08
N ASP A 279 32.55 -20.85 17.88
CA ASP A 279 32.87 -22.27 17.63
C ASP A 279 34.23 -22.66 18.22
N GLU A 280 35.24 -21.74 18.17
CA GLU A 280 36.52 -21.90 18.85
C GLU A 280 36.35 -21.98 20.37
N TYR A 281 35.46 -21.14 20.94
CA TYR A 281 35.14 -21.16 22.36
C TYR A 281 34.53 -22.50 22.77
N LEU A 282 33.51 -22.97 22.06
CA LEU A 282 32.87 -24.26 22.31
C LEU A 282 33.86 -25.43 22.16
N ALA A 283 34.73 -25.38 21.17
CA ALA A 283 35.76 -26.39 20.96
C ALA A 283 36.85 -26.43 22.05
N SER A 284 36.93 -25.37 22.88
CA SER A 284 37.84 -25.33 24.04
C SER A 284 37.28 -26.02 25.28
N MET A 285 36.03 -26.45 25.27
CA MET A 285 35.34 -27.19 26.35
C MET A 285 35.39 -28.68 26.09
N ASP A 286 35.14 -29.49 27.13
CA ASP A 286 34.89 -30.91 26.93
C ASP A 286 33.62 -31.14 26.10
N GLU A 287 33.58 -32.18 25.26
CA GLU A 287 32.48 -32.44 24.32
C GLU A 287 31.11 -32.55 25.01
N GLU A 288 31.06 -33.22 26.19
CA GLU A 288 29.82 -33.32 26.97
C GLU A 288 29.40 -31.99 27.56
N GLU A 289 30.32 -31.20 28.06
CA GLU A 289 30.07 -29.86 28.62
C GLU A 289 29.67 -28.89 27.52
N ALA A 290 30.34 -28.90 26.38
CA ALA A 290 30.00 -28.06 25.23
C ALA A 290 28.57 -28.34 24.73
N ALA A 291 28.18 -29.63 24.62
CA ALA A 291 26.84 -29.99 24.24
C ALA A 291 25.76 -29.52 25.24
N ALA A 292 26.06 -29.67 26.55
CA ALA A 292 25.11 -29.23 27.60
C ALA A 292 24.97 -27.71 27.72
N LYS A 293 26.02 -26.94 27.41
CA LYS A 293 26.05 -25.48 27.59
C LYS A 293 25.91 -24.68 26.28
N ALA A 294 25.81 -25.35 25.13
CA ALA A 294 25.81 -24.70 23.80
C ALA A 294 24.79 -23.56 23.69
N GLU A 295 23.56 -23.77 24.19
CA GLU A 295 22.48 -22.77 24.14
C GLU A 295 22.83 -21.52 24.98
N MET A 296 23.35 -21.71 26.20
CA MET A 296 23.82 -20.59 27.06
C MET A 296 25.00 -19.85 26.44
N VAL A 297 25.99 -20.59 25.89
CA VAL A 297 27.11 -19.99 25.20
C VAL A 297 26.66 -19.17 24.00
N ASN A 298 25.76 -19.66 23.18
CA ASN A 298 25.21 -18.93 22.04
C ASN A 298 24.57 -17.62 22.51
N ARG A 299 23.75 -17.66 23.54
CA ARG A 299 23.06 -16.48 24.09
C ARG A 299 24.06 -15.44 24.65
N TYR A 300 25.05 -15.90 25.42
CA TYR A 300 26.08 -15.02 26.00
C TYR A 300 27.01 -14.46 24.92
N TYR A 301 27.37 -15.27 23.94
CA TYR A 301 28.18 -14.82 22.82
C TYR A 301 27.44 -13.78 21.94
N HIS A 302 26.15 -13.96 21.70
CA HIS A 302 25.33 -12.95 20.99
C HIS A 302 25.37 -11.57 21.71
N ALA A 303 25.34 -11.57 23.04
CA ALA A 303 25.48 -10.33 23.81
C ALA A 303 26.89 -9.71 23.65
N VAL A 304 27.94 -10.54 23.56
CA VAL A 304 29.33 -10.09 23.27
C VAL A 304 29.44 -9.47 21.88
N GLU A 305 28.89 -10.13 20.87
CA GLU A 305 28.86 -9.64 19.48
C GLU A 305 28.12 -8.30 19.36
N LYS A 306 26.95 -8.24 19.99
CA LYS A 306 26.13 -7.01 20.05
C LYS A 306 26.90 -5.85 20.64
N GLU A 307 27.53 -6.05 21.80
CA GLU A 307 28.27 -4.98 22.47
C GLU A 307 29.56 -4.60 21.71
N ALA A 308 30.27 -5.56 21.12
CA ALA A 308 31.45 -5.29 20.30
C ALA A 308 31.14 -4.38 19.11
N MET A 309 30.06 -4.70 18.35
CA MET A 309 29.59 -3.86 17.25
C MET A 309 29.18 -2.46 17.73
N ARG A 310 28.42 -2.37 18.82
CA ARG A 310 27.91 -1.11 19.36
C ARG A 310 29.06 -0.20 19.82
N ARG A 311 30.07 -0.75 20.50
CA ARG A 311 31.24 0.00 20.96
C ARG A 311 32.11 0.48 19.82
N CYS A 312 32.32 -0.34 18.79
CA CYS A 312 33.02 0.08 17.58
C CYS A 312 32.39 1.34 16.95
N ILE A 313 31.06 1.35 16.82
CA ILE A 313 30.32 2.50 16.26
C ILE A 313 30.37 3.71 17.20
N LEU A 314 30.12 3.52 18.51
CA LEU A 314 30.06 4.63 19.49
C LEU A 314 31.41 5.25 19.80
N ASP A 315 32.49 4.46 19.86
CA ASP A 315 33.79 4.90 20.32
C ASP A 315 34.70 5.33 19.16
N GLU A 316 34.62 4.65 18.01
CA GLU A 316 35.47 4.94 16.84
C GLU A 316 34.72 5.61 15.71
N GLY A 317 33.38 5.64 15.73
CA GLY A 317 32.54 6.15 14.62
C GLY A 317 32.62 5.30 13.37
N LYS A 318 33.07 4.04 13.50
CA LYS A 318 33.22 3.09 12.39
C LYS A 318 32.11 2.05 12.39
N ARG A 319 31.56 1.79 11.22
CA ARG A 319 30.55 0.76 11.00
C ARG A 319 31.22 -0.55 10.56
N LEU A 320 30.47 -1.66 10.65
CA LEU A 320 30.98 -3.01 10.32
C LEU A 320 31.60 -3.14 8.93
N ASP A 321 31.12 -2.34 7.97
CA ASP A 321 31.59 -2.31 6.58
C ASP A 321 32.56 -1.14 6.28
N GLY A 322 33.07 -0.47 7.31
CA GLY A 322 34.01 0.65 7.19
C GLY A 322 33.38 2.01 6.85
N ARG A 323 32.06 2.09 6.63
CA ARG A 323 31.37 3.36 6.39
C ARG A 323 31.35 4.23 7.65
N LYS A 324 31.24 5.55 7.44
CA LYS A 324 30.87 6.50 8.49
C LYS A 324 29.36 6.45 8.76
N THR A 325 28.92 7.07 9.84
CA THR A 325 27.52 7.05 10.26
C THR A 325 26.54 7.67 9.26
N THR A 326 27.00 8.59 8.41
CA THR A 326 26.19 9.27 7.39
C THR A 326 26.31 8.67 5.98
N ASP A 327 27.24 7.74 5.77
CA ASP A 327 27.52 7.20 4.45
C ASP A 327 26.42 6.25 3.97
N ILE A 328 26.13 6.34 2.68
CA ILE A 328 25.19 5.47 1.97
C ILE A 328 25.99 4.54 1.06
N ARG A 329 25.58 3.25 1.01
CA ARG A 329 26.20 2.26 0.12
C ARG A 329 26.13 2.70 -1.35
N PRO A 330 27.03 2.24 -2.20
CA PRO A 330 26.98 2.51 -3.63
C PRO A 330 25.61 2.14 -4.23
N ILE A 331 25.06 3.06 -5.05
CA ILE A 331 23.77 2.88 -5.71
C ILE A 331 24.01 2.69 -7.20
N TRP A 332 23.37 1.67 -7.77
CA TRP A 332 23.27 1.43 -9.18
C TRP A 332 21.82 1.23 -9.59
N CYS A 333 21.40 1.86 -10.67
CA CYS A 333 20.04 1.80 -11.18
C CYS A 333 20.02 1.54 -12.68
N GLU A 334 19.00 0.81 -13.14
CA GLU A 334 18.71 0.59 -14.55
C GLU A 334 17.21 0.62 -14.79
N VAL A 335 16.76 1.17 -15.92
CA VAL A 335 15.36 1.18 -16.34
C VAL A 335 15.17 0.49 -17.69
N GLY A 336 13.99 -0.11 -17.90
CA GLY A 336 13.67 -0.78 -19.16
C GLY A 336 14.31 -2.17 -19.33
N TYR A 337 14.83 -2.78 -18.27
CA TYR A 337 15.50 -4.08 -18.31
C TYR A 337 14.57 -5.21 -18.80
N LEU A 338 13.30 -5.22 -18.36
CA LEU A 338 12.34 -6.23 -18.75
C LEU A 338 11.56 -5.80 -20.01
N PRO A 339 11.55 -6.62 -21.08
CA PRO A 339 10.88 -6.26 -22.34
C PRO A 339 9.35 -6.40 -22.28
N GLY A 340 8.82 -7.30 -21.47
CA GLY A 340 7.39 -7.61 -21.41
C GLY A 340 6.52 -6.63 -20.61
N PRO A 341 6.91 -6.16 -19.41
CA PRO A 341 6.15 -5.18 -18.65
C PRO A 341 6.07 -3.81 -19.31
N HIS A 342 5.09 -2.99 -18.91
CA HIS A 342 4.91 -1.64 -19.44
C HIS A 342 5.96 -0.65 -18.92
N GLY A 343 6.58 -0.94 -17.78
CA GLY A 343 7.77 -0.31 -17.23
C GLY A 343 8.53 -1.27 -16.35
N SER A 344 9.84 -1.06 -16.19
CA SER A 344 10.64 -1.88 -15.29
C SER A 344 11.90 -1.16 -14.84
N SER A 345 12.40 -1.56 -13.67
CA SER A 345 13.65 -1.04 -13.13
C SER A 345 14.39 -2.10 -12.31
N ILE A 346 15.69 -1.91 -12.21
CA ILE A 346 16.55 -2.51 -11.21
C ILE A 346 17.07 -1.38 -10.33
N PHE A 347 16.97 -1.53 -9.04
CA PHE A 347 17.59 -0.65 -8.06
C PHE A 347 18.47 -1.48 -7.14
N THR A 348 19.73 -1.12 -7.05
CA THR A 348 20.73 -1.79 -6.20
C THR A 348 21.38 -0.78 -5.27
N ARG A 349 21.44 -1.11 -3.98
CA ARG A 349 22.15 -0.35 -2.95
C ARG A 349 23.00 -1.31 -2.14
N GLY A 350 24.31 -1.35 -2.44
CA GLY A 350 25.22 -2.39 -1.92
C GLY A 350 24.65 -3.78 -2.21
N GLU A 351 24.47 -4.60 -1.18
CA GLU A 351 23.92 -5.96 -1.24
C GLU A 351 22.39 -6.00 -1.07
N THR A 352 21.67 -4.97 -1.51
CA THR A 352 20.19 -4.95 -1.52
C THR A 352 19.71 -4.56 -2.90
N GLN A 353 18.96 -5.45 -3.55
CA GLN A 353 18.51 -5.28 -4.92
C GLN A 353 17.02 -5.58 -5.07
N SER A 354 16.33 -4.70 -5.80
CA SER A 354 14.94 -4.90 -6.22
C SER A 354 14.83 -4.88 -7.74
N LEU A 355 14.18 -5.89 -8.29
CA LEU A 355 13.69 -5.93 -9.66
C LEU A 355 12.20 -5.58 -9.64
N THR A 356 11.83 -4.46 -10.24
CA THR A 356 10.46 -3.96 -10.16
C THR A 356 9.85 -3.80 -11.55
N SER A 357 8.60 -4.22 -11.70
CA SER A 357 7.82 -4.10 -12.92
C SER A 357 6.54 -3.30 -12.70
N VAL A 358 6.09 -2.62 -13.77
CA VAL A 358 4.83 -1.86 -13.80
C VAL A 358 3.94 -2.40 -14.90
N THR A 359 2.67 -2.66 -14.54
CA THR A 359 1.61 -2.99 -15.47
C THR A 359 0.54 -1.90 -15.41
N LEU A 360 0.13 -1.40 -16.56
CA LEU A 360 -0.97 -0.46 -16.73
C LEU A 360 -2.20 -1.24 -17.17
N GLY A 361 -3.29 -1.06 -16.47
CA GLY A 361 -4.58 -1.69 -16.73
C GLY A 361 -5.69 -0.68 -16.92
N THR A 362 -6.91 -1.18 -17.02
CA THR A 362 -8.14 -0.41 -17.18
C THR A 362 -8.90 -0.31 -15.87
N LYS A 363 -10.01 0.38 -15.84
CA LYS A 363 -10.92 0.44 -14.69
C LYS A 363 -11.44 -0.95 -14.25
N GLN A 364 -11.47 -1.94 -15.15
CA GLN A 364 -11.87 -3.31 -14.81
C GLN A 364 -10.85 -4.05 -13.95
N ASP A 365 -9.59 -3.58 -13.94
CA ASP A 365 -8.49 -4.17 -13.19
C ASP A 365 -8.36 -3.59 -11.76
N GLU A 366 -9.22 -2.62 -11.40
CA GLU A 366 -9.24 -2.03 -10.06
C GLU A 366 -9.54 -3.08 -8.99
N LYS A 367 -8.78 -3.05 -7.89
CA LYS A 367 -9.05 -3.90 -6.72
C LYS A 367 -10.33 -3.42 -6.03
N ILE A 368 -11.28 -4.32 -5.88
CA ILE A 368 -12.49 -4.06 -5.09
C ILE A 368 -12.15 -4.23 -3.61
N ILE A 369 -12.37 -3.20 -2.82
CA ILE A 369 -12.28 -3.22 -1.36
C ILE A 369 -13.69 -3.41 -0.81
N ASP A 370 -13.94 -4.50 -0.10
CA ASP A 370 -15.20 -4.79 0.60
C ASP A 370 -14.87 -5.17 2.05
N GLU A 371 -14.45 -4.18 2.82
CA GLU A 371 -14.18 -4.28 4.25
C GLU A 371 -15.44 -3.93 5.06
N VAL A 372 -15.40 -4.11 6.39
CA VAL A 372 -16.56 -3.87 7.23
C VAL A 372 -17.06 -2.44 7.15
N LEU A 373 -16.16 -1.46 7.18
CA LEU A 373 -16.46 -0.03 7.18
C LEU A 373 -16.07 0.68 5.87
N ILE A 374 -15.24 0.05 5.04
CA ILE A 374 -14.70 0.66 3.82
C ILE A 374 -15.19 -0.14 2.62
N GLN A 375 -15.86 0.54 1.70
CA GLN A 375 -16.22 0.02 0.37
C GLN A 375 -15.67 0.99 -0.66
N ASP A 376 -14.68 0.55 -1.41
CA ASP A 376 -13.98 1.41 -2.37
C ASP A 376 -13.37 0.59 -3.51
N ARG A 377 -12.75 1.27 -4.46
CA ARG A 377 -11.96 0.70 -5.55
C ARG A 377 -10.56 1.30 -5.54
N GLU A 378 -9.57 0.45 -5.60
CA GLU A 378 -8.18 0.87 -5.60
C GLU A 378 -7.58 0.77 -7.00
N ARG A 379 -7.03 1.91 -7.49
CA ARG A 379 -6.40 2.03 -8.81
C ARG A 379 -4.89 1.89 -8.79
N PHE A 380 -4.26 2.12 -7.65
CA PHE A 380 -2.81 1.97 -7.47
C PHE A 380 -2.51 0.79 -6.57
N LEU A 381 -1.92 -0.25 -7.13
CA LEU A 381 -1.59 -1.50 -6.45
C LEU A 381 -0.07 -1.65 -6.37
N LEU A 382 0.45 -2.03 -5.20
CA LEU A 382 1.85 -2.37 -5.03
C LEU A 382 1.99 -3.69 -4.30
N HIS A 383 2.70 -4.64 -4.91
CA HIS A 383 2.99 -5.95 -4.36
C HIS A 383 4.50 -6.11 -4.17
N TYR A 384 4.86 -6.55 -2.98
CA TYR A 384 6.23 -6.79 -2.56
C TYR A 384 6.41 -8.29 -2.33
N ASN A 385 7.42 -8.87 -2.94
CA ASN A 385 7.77 -10.28 -2.81
C ASN A 385 9.19 -10.43 -2.25
N PHE A 386 9.33 -11.29 -1.25
CA PHE A 386 10.62 -11.56 -0.60
C PHE A 386 10.93 -13.06 -0.69
N PRO A 387 11.47 -13.53 -1.82
CA PRO A 387 11.80 -14.95 -2.00
C PRO A 387 13.00 -15.35 -1.14
N PRO A 388 13.06 -16.59 -0.65
CA PRO A 388 14.13 -17.06 0.23
C PRO A 388 15.55 -16.92 -0.33
N PHE A 389 15.71 -17.02 -1.66
CA PHE A 389 17.01 -16.84 -2.29
C PHE A 389 17.60 -15.44 -2.13
N SER A 390 16.77 -14.42 -1.83
CA SER A 390 17.24 -13.05 -1.61
C SER A 390 18.15 -12.89 -0.39
N THR A 391 18.10 -13.85 0.53
CA THR A 391 18.98 -13.98 1.70
C THR A 391 19.85 -15.23 1.63
N GLY A 392 19.88 -15.94 0.49
CA GLY A 392 20.65 -17.18 0.32
C GLY A 392 20.05 -18.41 0.99
N GLU A 393 18.78 -18.33 1.45
CA GLU A 393 18.15 -19.47 2.14
C GLU A 393 17.64 -20.53 1.16
N ALA A 394 18.03 -21.78 1.38
CA ALA A 394 17.58 -22.95 0.62
C ALA A 394 16.24 -23.49 1.18
N LYS A 395 15.15 -22.78 0.93
CA LYS A 395 13.80 -23.20 1.34
C LYS A 395 12.74 -22.91 0.28
N ALA A 396 11.62 -23.65 0.33
CA ALA A 396 10.50 -23.41 -0.58
C ALA A 396 9.85 -22.04 -0.32
N GLN A 397 9.53 -21.33 -1.39
CA GLN A 397 8.72 -20.13 -1.31
C GLN A 397 7.30 -20.49 -0.89
N ARG A 398 6.81 -19.88 0.17
CA ARG A 398 5.43 -20.01 0.65
C ARG A 398 4.58 -18.84 0.14
N GLY A 399 3.29 -18.82 0.45
CA GLY A 399 2.43 -17.69 0.15
C GLY A 399 2.89 -16.40 0.87
N VAL A 400 2.28 -15.27 0.49
CA VAL A 400 2.60 -13.95 1.03
C VAL A 400 2.39 -13.91 2.55
N GLY A 401 3.43 -13.52 3.27
CA GLY A 401 3.43 -13.41 4.72
C GLY A 401 3.03 -12.01 5.21
N ARG A 402 2.77 -11.89 6.52
CA ARG A 402 2.42 -10.60 7.16
C ARG A 402 3.51 -9.52 6.96
N ARG A 403 4.80 -9.92 6.94
CA ARG A 403 5.92 -9.00 6.73
C ARG A 403 5.90 -8.42 5.32
N GLU A 404 5.64 -9.26 4.32
CA GLU A 404 5.57 -8.84 2.91
C GLU A 404 4.42 -7.86 2.67
N ILE A 405 3.25 -8.10 3.29
CA ILE A 405 2.12 -7.17 3.25
C ILE A 405 2.51 -5.81 3.87
N GLY A 406 3.16 -5.81 5.03
CA GLY A 406 3.60 -4.57 5.69
C GLY A 406 4.62 -3.78 4.87
N HIS A 407 5.64 -4.44 4.31
CA HIS A 407 6.65 -3.80 3.46
C HIS A 407 6.06 -3.26 2.16
N GLY A 408 5.18 -4.03 1.52
CA GLY A 408 4.45 -3.60 0.34
C GLY A 408 3.58 -2.37 0.61
N HIS A 409 2.86 -2.37 1.74
CA HIS A 409 1.99 -1.26 2.11
C HIS A 409 2.76 0.02 2.45
N LEU A 410 3.94 -0.07 3.06
CA LEU A 410 4.81 1.09 3.27
C LEU A 410 5.24 1.72 1.93
N ALA A 411 5.65 0.91 0.97
CA ALA A 411 6.00 1.39 -0.37
C ALA A 411 4.78 1.94 -1.14
N TRP A 412 3.63 1.30 -0.98
CA TRP A 412 2.36 1.78 -1.52
C TRP A 412 2.01 3.18 -0.98
N ARG A 413 2.06 3.40 0.35
CA ARG A 413 1.85 4.71 0.99
C ARG A 413 2.82 5.77 0.45
N ALA A 414 4.08 5.39 0.27
CA ALA A 414 5.11 6.29 -0.22
C ALA A 414 4.84 6.83 -1.63
N LEU A 415 4.24 6.02 -2.51
CA LEU A 415 4.12 6.30 -3.93
C LEU A 415 2.70 6.71 -4.37
N LYS A 416 1.63 6.25 -3.70
CA LYS A 416 0.24 6.43 -4.16
C LYS A 416 -0.14 7.89 -4.37
N ARG A 417 0.34 8.80 -3.48
CA ARG A 417 0.01 10.24 -3.56
C ARG A 417 0.72 10.95 -4.72
N MET A 418 1.72 10.31 -5.31
CA MET A 418 2.42 10.82 -6.49
C MET A 418 1.72 10.47 -7.80
N ILE A 419 0.78 9.53 -7.80
CA ILE A 419 -0.07 9.27 -8.96
C ILE A 419 -1.09 10.40 -9.07
N PRO A 420 -1.23 11.09 -10.22
CA PRO A 420 -2.26 12.11 -10.41
C PRO A 420 -3.66 11.53 -10.23
N ALA A 421 -4.57 12.29 -9.61
CA ALA A 421 -5.94 11.83 -9.34
C ALA A 421 -6.74 11.54 -10.62
N ASP A 422 -6.41 12.24 -11.71
CA ASP A 422 -7.02 12.11 -13.04
C ASP A 422 -6.28 11.12 -13.96
N TYR A 423 -5.28 10.37 -13.44
CA TYR A 423 -4.55 9.39 -14.23
C TYR A 423 -5.49 8.24 -14.62
N PRO A 424 -5.66 7.94 -15.94
CA PRO A 424 -6.76 7.09 -16.41
C PRO A 424 -6.54 5.59 -16.21
N TYR A 425 -5.31 5.17 -15.87
CA TYR A 425 -4.96 3.75 -15.74
C TYR A 425 -5.07 3.24 -14.32
N CYS A 426 -5.46 1.98 -14.18
CA CYS A 426 -5.12 1.18 -13.01
C CYS A 426 -3.64 0.82 -13.11
N VAL A 427 -2.88 1.09 -12.06
CA VAL A 427 -1.42 0.91 -12.04
C VAL A 427 -1.06 -0.18 -11.05
N ARG A 428 -0.40 -1.23 -11.51
CA ARG A 428 0.14 -2.29 -10.64
C ARG A 428 1.66 -2.30 -10.67
N VAL A 429 2.27 -2.10 -9.51
CA VAL A 429 3.71 -2.23 -9.28
C VAL A 429 3.98 -3.57 -8.60
N VAL A 430 4.92 -4.34 -9.10
CA VAL A 430 5.39 -5.59 -8.48
C VAL A 430 6.89 -5.47 -8.26
N SER A 431 7.31 -5.58 -7.00
CA SER A 431 8.71 -5.53 -6.58
C SER A 431 9.15 -6.89 -6.07
N ASP A 432 10.06 -7.51 -6.79
CA ASP A 432 10.71 -8.76 -6.41
C ASP A 432 12.10 -8.46 -5.84
N ILE A 433 12.35 -8.86 -4.60
CA ILE A 433 13.64 -8.64 -3.96
C ILE A 433 14.61 -9.73 -4.39
N MET A 434 15.70 -9.31 -5.05
CA MET A 434 16.72 -10.22 -5.57
C MET A 434 17.83 -10.48 -4.56
N GLU A 435 18.21 -9.45 -3.80
CA GLU A 435 19.19 -9.52 -2.70
C GLU A 435 18.73 -8.64 -1.53
N SER A 436 19.07 -9.03 -0.30
CA SER A 436 18.70 -8.27 0.90
C SER A 436 19.76 -8.31 1.97
N ASN A 437 20.34 -7.12 2.24
CA ASN A 437 21.17 -6.82 3.41
C ASN A 437 20.81 -5.43 3.96
N GLY A 438 19.64 -5.33 4.60
CA GLY A 438 19.10 -4.10 5.19
C GLY A 438 18.17 -3.33 4.23
N SER A 439 16.97 -3.05 4.74
CA SER A 439 15.90 -2.25 4.17
C SER A 439 15.55 -2.48 2.69
N SER A 440 15.09 -3.67 2.37
CA SER A 440 14.54 -4.01 1.04
C SER A 440 13.26 -3.25 0.69
N SER A 441 12.45 -2.84 1.69
CA SER A 441 11.28 -1.99 1.45
C SER A 441 11.64 -0.61 0.88
N MET A 442 12.76 -0.02 1.33
CA MET A 442 13.23 1.26 0.79
C MET A 442 13.83 1.09 -0.61
N ALA A 443 14.43 -0.05 -0.92
CA ALA A 443 14.80 -0.39 -2.29
C ALA A 443 13.56 -0.50 -3.19
N THR A 444 12.45 -1.07 -2.69
CA THR A 444 11.16 -1.13 -3.40
C THR A 444 10.61 0.26 -3.72
N VAL A 445 10.67 1.21 -2.80
CA VAL A 445 10.23 2.60 -3.04
C VAL A 445 11.04 3.23 -4.18
N CYS A 446 12.36 3.11 -4.13
CA CYS A 446 13.24 3.68 -5.15
C CYS A 446 13.05 3.01 -6.52
N ALA A 447 12.99 1.67 -6.54
CA ALA A 447 12.73 0.90 -7.76
C ALA A 447 11.33 1.18 -8.31
N GLY A 448 10.32 1.30 -7.45
CA GLY A 448 8.95 1.65 -7.84
C GLY A 448 8.88 3.01 -8.53
N THR A 449 9.56 4.02 -7.99
CA THR A 449 9.70 5.33 -8.62
C THR A 449 10.29 5.22 -10.03
N LEU A 450 11.43 4.54 -10.16
CA LEU A 450 12.11 4.32 -11.45
C LEU A 450 11.21 3.59 -12.46
N ALA A 451 10.55 2.51 -12.03
CA ALA A 451 9.69 1.71 -12.90
C ALA A 451 8.42 2.46 -13.35
N LEU A 452 7.83 3.29 -12.48
CA LEU A 452 6.72 4.17 -12.83
C LEU A 452 7.14 5.20 -13.88
N MET A 453 8.30 5.83 -13.71
CA MET A 453 8.84 6.77 -14.67
C MET A 453 9.19 6.08 -16.02
N ASP A 454 9.72 4.85 -15.99
CA ASP A 454 9.98 4.04 -17.20
C ASP A 454 8.69 3.63 -17.91
N ALA A 455 7.61 3.41 -17.18
CA ALA A 455 6.28 3.13 -17.74
C ALA A 455 5.61 4.35 -18.39
N GLY A 456 6.17 5.54 -18.25
CA GLY A 456 5.56 6.79 -18.71
C GLY A 456 4.44 7.30 -17.83
N VAL A 457 4.30 6.77 -16.60
CA VAL A 457 3.37 7.31 -15.61
C VAL A 457 3.83 8.70 -15.19
N LYS A 458 3.00 9.70 -15.40
CA LYS A 458 3.32 11.11 -15.08
C LYS A 458 3.19 11.36 -13.58
N ILE A 459 4.02 10.68 -12.77
CA ILE A 459 4.07 10.95 -11.32
C ILE A 459 4.37 12.42 -11.06
N LYS A 460 3.79 12.97 -9.97
CA LYS A 460 3.98 14.38 -9.60
C LYS A 460 5.44 14.72 -9.36
N LYS A 461 6.14 13.84 -8.60
CA LYS A 461 7.55 13.98 -8.25
C LYS A 461 8.15 12.60 -7.98
N PRO A 462 9.47 12.41 -8.20
CA PRO A 462 10.15 11.19 -7.78
C PRO A 462 10.22 11.09 -6.25
N VAL A 463 10.15 9.86 -5.75
CA VAL A 463 10.23 9.53 -4.33
C VAL A 463 11.44 8.63 -4.10
N ALA A 464 12.20 8.90 -3.05
CA ALA A 464 13.23 7.99 -2.53
C ALA A 464 12.91 7.59 -1.10
N GLY A 465 13.51 6.49 -0.65
CA GLY A 465 13.39 6.01 0.72
C GLY A 465 14.74 5.62 1.29
N ILE A 466 14.92 5.85 2.59
CA ILE A 466 16.12 5.49 3.35
C ILE A 466 15.72 4.87 4.68
N ALA A 467 16.54 3.93 5.17
CA ALA A 467 16.42 3.39 6.52
C ALA A 467 17.55 3.92 7.40
N MET A 468 17.14 4.50 8.52
CA MET A 468 18.01 5.01 9.55
C MET A 468 18.07 4.03 10.71
N GLY A 469 19.20 3.96 11.38
CA GLY A 469 19.37 3.23 12.62
C GLY A 469 19.85 4.10 13.76
N LEU A 470 19.85 3.52 14.95
CA LEU A 470 20.35 4.16 16.15
C LEU A 470 21.14 3.15 16.96
N ILE A 471 22.27 3.58 17.47
CA ILE A 471 23.03 2.87 18.50
C ILE A 471 23.15 3.80 19.70
N THR A 472 22.82 3.30 20.91
CA THR A 472 22.93 4.05 22.16
C THR A 472 23.83 3.30 23.17
N ASP A 473 24.35 3.98 24.15
CA ASP A 473 24.99 3.32 25.31
C ASP A 473 23.95 3.00 26.42
N LYS A 474 24.39 2.25 27.42
CA LYS A 474 23.57 1.99 28.61
C LYS A 474 23.28 3.29 29.34
N GLY A 475 22.06 3.78 29.25
CA GLY A 475 21.62 5.04 29.84
C GLY A 475 21.37 6.15 28.83
N ASN A 476 21.49 5.89 27.53
CA ASN A 476 21.18 6.80 26.42
C ASN A 476 21.95 8.15 26.47
N VAL A 477 23.15 8.16 27.06
CA VAL A 477 23.99 9.36 27.16
C VAL A 477 24.80 9.58 25.88
N LYS A 478 25.35 8.49 25.32
CA LYS A 478 26.07 8.50 24.04
C LYS A 478 25.25 7.76 23.01
N TRP A 479 25.04 8.38 21.87
CA TRP A 479 24.26 7.80 20.79
C TRP A 479 24.81 8.19 19.41
N SER A 480 24.50 7.38 18.41
CA SER A 480 24.86 7.60 17.01
C SER A 480 23.73 7.20 16.08
N VAL A 481 23.31 8.12 15.22
CA VAL A 481 22.33 7.85 14.15
C VAL A 481 23.06 7.39 12.91
N LEU A 482 22.60 6.28 12.32
CA LEU A 482 23.18 5.64 11.14
C LEU A 482 22.29 5.81 9.92
N SER A 483 22.87 6.22 8.80
CA SER A 483 22.19 6.25 7.49
C SER A 483 22.36 4.92 6.76
N ASP A 484 21.32 4.45 6.06
CA ASP A 484 21.35 3.23 5.24
C ASP A 484 21.92 2.02 5.99
N ILE A 485 21.14 1.54 6.97
CA ILE A 485 21.56 0.45 7.85
C ILE A 485 21.68 -0.91 7.14
N LEU A 486 22.65 -1.70 7.57
CA LEU A 486 22.80 -3.11 7.24
C LEU A 486 21.77 -3.96 8.01
N GLY A 487 21.58 -5.21 7.58
CA GLY A 487 20.78 -6.19 8.31
C GLY A 487 21.28 -6.42 9.75
N ASP A 488 22.60 -6.50 9.93
CA ASP A 488 23.24 -6.64 11.24
C ASP A 488 22.95 -5.42 12.13
N GLU A 489 23.03 -4.21 11.59
CA GLU A 489 22.77 -2.96 12.30
C GLU A 489 21.28 -2.77 12.62
N ASP A 490 20.37 -3.29 11.80
CA ASP A 490 18.95 -3.39 12.15
C ASP A 490 18.74 -4.37 13.30
N HIS A 491 19.33 -5.57 13.24
CA HIS A 491 19.13 -6.61 14.25
C HIS A 491 19.72 -6.24 15.62
N LEU A 492 20.95 -5.72 15.63
CA LEU A 492 21.69 -5.41 16.86
C LEU A 492 21.49 -3.96 17.35
N GLY A 493 20.83 -3.13 16.56
CA GLY A 493 20.57 -1.71 16.85
C GLY A 493 19.32 -1.46 17.69
N ASP A 494 19.12 -0.19 18.00
CA ASP A 494 18.09 0.29 18.92
C ASP A 494 16.88 0.92 18.22
N MET A 495 17.01 1.21 16.92
CA MET A 495 15.94 1.81 16.08
C MET A 495 16.07 1.32 14.64
N ASP A 496 14.93 1.04 14.00
CA ASP A 496 14.76 0.95 12.55
C ASP A 496 13.77 2.05 12.12
N PHE A 497 14.26 3.08 11.45
CA PHE A 497 13.47 4.22 11.06
C PHE A 497 13.52 4.45 9.55
N LYS A 498 12.45 4.12 8.86
CA LYS A 498 12.29 4.28 7.42
C LYS A 498 11.58 5.59 7.12
N VAL A 499 12.20 6.42 6.28
CA VAL A 499 11.65 7.70 5.84
C VAL A 499 11.65 7.76 4.32
N THR A 500 10.50 8.02 3.73
CA THR A 500 10.33 8.21 2.29
C THR A 500 9.89 9.63 1.98
N GLY A 501 10.22 10.12 0.80
CA GLY A 501 9.75 11.44 0.38
C GLY A 501 10.34 11.90 -0.93
N THR A 502 9.84 13.05 -1.36
CA THR A 502 10.33 13.82 -2.49
C THR A 502 11.46 14.77 -2.05
N ALA A 503 11.88 15.66 -2.92
CA ALA A 503 12.79 16.74 -2.55
C ALA A 503 12.16 17.74 -1.56
N ASP A 504 10.84 17.88 -1.57
CA ASP A 504 10.11 18.90 -0.84
C ASP A 504 9.65 18.44 0.55
N GLY A 505 9.37 17.13 0.74
CA GLY A 505 8.91 16.64 2.03
C GLY A 505 8.70 15.13 2.11
N ILE A 506 8.27 14.69 3.28
CA ILE A 506 8.04 13.29 3.65
C ILE A 506 6.70 12.82 3.06
N THR A 507 6.69 11.60 2.49
CA THR A 507 5.48 10.97 1.95
C THR A 507 4.99 9.80 2.78
N ALA A 508 5.90 9.03 3.38
CA ALA A 508 5.55 7.96 4.32
C ALA A 508 6.70 7.69 5.29
N THR A 509 6.36 7.07 6.41
CA THR A 509 7.31 6.70 7.44
C THR A 509 6.92 5.41 8.13
N GLN A 510 7.94 4.70 8.65
CA GLN A 510 7.78 3.59 9.57
C GLN A 510 8.95 3.58 10.54
N MET A 511 8.67 3.60 11.84
CA MET A 511 9.69 3.60 12.90
C MET A 511 9.37 2.54 13.94
N ASP A 512 10.38 1.78 14.29
CA ASP A 512 10.39 0.81 15.39
C ASP A 512 11.53 1.16 16.33
N ILE A 513 11.23 1.34 17.61
CA ILE A 513 12.20 1.63 18.65
C ILE A 513 12.28 0.41 19.58
N LYS A 514 13.51 -0.03 19.87
CA LYS A 514 13.78 -1.27 20.62
C LYS A 514 14.37 -1.00 22.03
N VAL A 515 14.45 0.28 22.42
CA VAL A 515 14.98 0.71 23.72
C VAL A 515 14.04 1.66 24.42
N ASP A 516 14.13 1.73 25.74
CA ASP A 516 13.40 2.72 26.53
C ASP A 516 14.06 4.09 26.39
N GLY A 517 13.28 5.07 25.91
CA GLY A 517 13.64 6.47 25.98
C GLY A 517 14.51 7.00 24.84
N LEU A 518 13.87 7.41 23.75
CA LEU A 518 14.50 8.32 22.81
C LEU A 518 14.06 9.75 23.08
N SER A 519 15.06 10.65 23.22
CA SER A 519 14.77 12.07 23.28
C SER A 519 14.29 12.61 21.93
N TYR A 520 13.49 13.67 21.95
CA TYR A 520 13.08 14.35 20.72
C TYR A 520 14.26 14.90 19.92
N GLU A 521 15.41 15.17 20.59
CA GLU A 521 16.65 15.56 19.93
C GLU A 521 17.20 14.46 19.01
N VAL A 522 17.16 13.21 19.47
CA VAL A 522 17.56 12.05 18.63
C VAL A 522 16.64 11.89 17.44
N LEU A 523 15.31 12.03 17.63
CA LEU A 523 14.33 11.96 16.55
C LEU A 523 14.54 13.08 15.53
N GLU A 524 14.77 14.30 15.99
CA GLU A 524 15.04 15.44 15.11
C GLU A 524 16.34 15.23 14.30
N LYS A 525 17.39 14.73 14.95
CA LYS A 525 18.63 14.39 14.26
C LYS A 525 18.44 13.29 13.23
N ALA A 526 17.70 12.25 13.56
CA ALA A 526 17.40 11.14 12.65
C ALA A 526 16.59 11.60 11.42
N LEU A 527 15.58 12.44 11.60
CA LEU A 527 14.79 13.03 10.53
C LEU A 527 15.63 13.90 9.59
N ASN A 528 16.44 14.80 10.15
CA ASN A 528 17.31 15.69 9.35
C ASN A 528 18.39 14.88 8.59
N GLN A 529 19.00 13.88 9.21
CA GLN A 529 19.98 13.01 8.54
C GLN A 529 19.31 12.13 7.48
N ALA A 530 18.07 11.67 7.71
CA ALA A 530 17.27 10.97 6.70
C ALA A 530 16.95 11.85 5.48
N LYS A 531 16.71 13.15 5.69
CA LYS A 531 16.53 14.12 4.60
C LYS A 531 17.74 14.21 3.69
N GLU A 532 18.93 14.35 4.28
CA GLU A 532 20.20 14.40 3.52
C GLU A 532 20.38 13.13 2.69
N GLY A 533 20.20 11.96 3.33
CA GLY A 533 20.29 10.67 2.64
C GLY A 533 19.24 10.48 1.55
N ARG A 534 18.00 10.89 1.78
CA ARG A 534 16.92 10.85 0.80
C ARG A 534 17.24 11.71 -0.44
N LEU A 535 17.77 12.92 -0.23
CA LEU A 535 18.16 13.80 -1.34
C LEU A 535 19.33 13.21 -2.15
N HIS A 536 20.30 12.56 -1.50
CA HIS A 536 21.37 11.85 -2.18
C HIS A 536 20.82 10.72 -3.07
N ILE A 537 19.91 9.90 -2.55
CA ILE A 537 19.29 8.79 -3.30
C ILE A 537 18.44 9.32 -4.45
N LEU A 538 17.67 10.41 -4.25
CA LEU A 538 16.92 11.08 -5.32
C LEU A 538 17.84 11.54 -6.46
N GLY A 539 19.03 12.06 -6.13
CA GLY A 539 20.04 12.40 -7.12
C GLY A 539 20.41 11.21 -8.01
N LYS A 540 20.61 10.01 -7.41
CA LYS A 540 20.91 8.78 -8.16
C LYS A 540 19.74 8.29 -9.02
N ILE A 541 18.52 8.44 -8.55
CA ILE A 541 17.31 8.13 -9.33
C ILE A 541 17.21 9.06 -10.54
N THR A 542 17.39 10.37 -10.35
CA THR A 542 17.28 11.37 -11.42
C THR A 542 18.45 11.33 -12.40
N GLU A 543 19.64 10.91 -11.98
CA GLU A 543 20.76 10.59 -12.88
C GLU A 543 20.41 9.46 -13.87
N THR A 544 19.61 8.47 -13.44
CA THR A 544 19.19 7.32 -14.25
C THR A 544 18.02 7.66 -15.17
N ILE A 545 17.01 8.33 -14.66
CA ILE A 545 15.86 8.84 -15.41
C ILE A 545 15.38 10.15 -14.78
N ALA A 546 15.57 11.26 -15.50
CA ALA A 546 15.27 12.60 -14.99
C ALA A 546 13.77 12.90 -14.98
N GLU A 547 13.04 12.44 -15.99
CA GLU A 547 11.61 12.66 -16.17
C GLU A 547 10.92 11.36 -16.64
N PRO A 548 9.62 11.19 -16.33
CA PRO A 548 8.86 10.07 -16.88
C PRO A 548 8.91 10.05 -18.39
N ARG A 549 9.03 8.88 -19.01
CA ARG A 549 9.03 8.73 -20.47
C ARG A 549 7.86 9.49 -21.08
N ALA A 550 8.11 10.11 -22.24
CA ALA A 550 7.12 10.96 -22.91
C ALA A 550 5.90 10.15 -23.37
N ASP A 551 6.09 8.90 -23.79
CA ASP A 551 5.03 8.01 -24.27
C ASP A 551 5.14 6.64 -23.63
N LEU A 552 4.02 5.90 -23.63
CA LEU A 552 3.93 4.52 -23.18
C LEU A 552 4.65 3.58 -24.16
N LYS A 553 5.08 2.41 -23.70
CA LYS A 553 5.62 1.37 -24.58
C LYS A 553 4.57 0.95 -25.63
N PRO A 554 4.97 0.52 -26.83
CA PRO A 554 4.03 0.20 -27.92
C PRO A 554 2.98 -0.85 -27.59
N HIS A 555 3.30 -1.78 -26.70
CA HIS A 555 2.41 -2.85 -26.25
C HIS A 555 1.59 -2.52 -25.00
N ALA A 556 1.80 -1.35 -24.39
CA ALA A 556 0.98 -0.89 -23.30
C ALA A 556 -0.41 -0.46 -23.79
N PRO A 557 -1.50 -0.76 -23.04
CA PRO A 557 -2.82 -0.35 -23.43
C PRO A 557 -2.94 1.17 -23.47
N ARG A 558 -3.61 1.70 -24.48
CA ARG A 558 -3.95 3.12 -24.57
C ARG A 558 -5.39 3.31 -24.15
N ILE A 559 -5.72 4.41 -23.51
CA ILE A 559 -7.06 4.77 -23.09
C ILE A 559 -7.44 6.10 -23.73
N GLU A 560 -8.60 6.13 -24.41
CA GLU A 560 -9.26 7.35 -24.89
C GLU A 560 -10.59 7.52 -24.19
N THR A 561 -10.85 8.73 -23.73
CA THR A 561 -12.11 9.07 -23.05
C THR A 561 -12.99 9.92 -23.96
N LEU A 562 -14.27 9.53 -24.09
CA LEU A 562 -15.29 10.24 -24.83
C LEU A 562 -16.43 10.66 -23.88
N LYS A 563 -17.01 11.82 -24.17
CA LYS A 563 -18.21 12.30 -23.47
C LYS A 563 -19.41 12.25 -24.42
N ILE A 564 -20.44 11.51 -24.02
CA ILE A 564 -21.71 11.39 -24.78
C ILE A 564 -22.89 11.87 -23.93
N GLY A 565 -24.00 12.23 -24.56
CA GLY A 565 -25.23 12.55 -23.84
C GLY A 565 -25.79 11.30 -23.10
N LYS A 566 -26.36 11.50 -21.91
CA LYS A 566 -26.96 10.43 -21.10
C LYS A 566 -27.94 9.54 -21.88
N ASP A 567 -28.76 10.14 -22.76
CA ASP A 567 -29.80 9.46 -23.55
C ASP A 567 -29.21 8.42 -24.53
N TYR A 568 -27.93 8.53 -24.88
CA TYR A 568 -27.22 7.61 -25.77
C TYR A 568 -26.57 6.43 -25.09
N ILE A 569 -26.42 6.45 -23.73
CA ILE A 569 -25.79 5.37 -22.99
C ILE A 569 -26.46 4.02 -23.28
N GLY A 570 -27.80 4.00 -23.22
CA GLY A 570 -28.59 2.80 -23.51
C GLY A 570 -28.41 2.27 -24.95
N ALA A 571 -28.26 3.16 -25.93
CA ALA A 571 -28.05 2.80 -27.34
C ALA A 571 -26.64 2.22 -27.56
N VAL A 572 -25.63 2.76 -26.91
CA VAL A 572 -24.26 2.25 -26.99
C VAL A 572 -24.14 0.87 -26.31
N ILE A 573 -24.74 0.69 -25.15
CA ILE A 573 -24.72 -0.59 -24.41
C ILE A 573 -25.54 -1.64 -25.17
N GLY A 574 -26.73 -1.27 -25.63
CA GLY A 574 -27.68 -2.17 -26.28
C GLY A 574 -28.43 -3.08 -25.31
N SER A 575 -29.43 -3.79 -25.78
CA SER A 575 -30.23 -4.74 -24.99
C SER A 575 -29.37 -5.85 -24.43
N GLY A 576 -29.27 -5.94 -23.07
CA GLY A 576 -28.43 -6.93 -22.39
C GLY A 576 -26.95 -6.79 -22.68
N GLY A 577 -26.46 -5.61 -23.07
CA GLY A 577 -25.06 -5.37 -23.38
C GLY A 577 -24.59 -5.84 -24.76
N LYS A 578 -25.48 -6.26 -25.64
CA LYS A 578 -25.14 -6.87 -26.93
C LYS A 578 -24.31 -5.96 -27.84
N ASN A 579 -24.67 -4.69 -27.98
CA ASN A 579 -23.99 -3.77 -28.88
C ASN A 579 -22.53 -3.51 -28.43
N ILE A 580 -22.32 -3.26 -27.14
CA ILE A 580 -21.00 -2.98 -26.61
C ILE A 580 -20.10 -4.23 -26.68
N GLN A 581 -20.65 -5.43 -26.44
CA GLN A 581 -19.91 -6.69 -26.55
C GLN A 581 -19.50 -6.99 -28.02
N GLU A 582 -20.41 -6.80 -28.97
CA GLU A 582 -20.09 -6.96 -30.39
C GLU A 582 -19.06 -5.93 -30.88
N LEU A 583 -19.14 -4.68 -30.40
CA LEU A 583 -18.19 -3.63 -30.72
C LEU A 583 -16.81 -3.97 -30.18
N GLN A 584 -16.70 -4.36 -28.90
CA GLN A 584 -15.45 -4.78 -28.26
C GLN A 584 -14.81 -5.96 -29.01
N ALA A 585 -15.59 -6.98 -29.35
CA ALA A 585 -15.09 -8.16 -30.07
C ALA A 585 -14.58 -7.80 -31.47
N ARG A 586 -15.30 -6.93 -32.21
CA ARG A 586 -14.94 -6.51 -33.57
C ARG A 586 -13.70 -5.64 -33.61
N THR A 587 -13.52 -4.77 -32.62
CA THR A 587 -12.44 -3.77 -32.59
C THR A 587 -11.24 -4.21 -31.73
N ASN A 588 -11.36 -5.33 -31.02
CA ASN A 588 -10.40 -5.80 -30.05
C ASN A 588 -10.03 -4.73 -29.01
N THR A 589 -11.08 -4.06 -28.48
CA THR A 589 -10.97 -3.02 -27.46
C THR A 589 -11.78 -3.40 -26.22
N VAL A 590 -11.46 -2.79 -25.08
CA VAL A 590 -12.27 -2.83 -23.86
C VAL A 590 -12.96 -1.48 -23.71
N ILE A 591 -14.26 -1.48 -23.51
CA ILE A 591 -15.07 -0.25 -23.41
C ILE A 591 -15.83 -0.28 -22.10
N SER A 592 -15.66 0.77 -21.29
CA SER A 592 -16.45 1.03 -20.09
C SER A 592 -17.26 2.31 -20.25
N ILE A 593 -18.45 2.35 -19.64
CA ILE A 593 -19.32 3.52 -19.67
C ILE A 593 -19.83 3.79 -18.26
N GLU A 594 -19.67 5.03 -17.82
CA GLU A 594 -20.15 5.50 -16.53
C GLU A 594 -20.99 6.77 -16.70
N GLU A 595 -22.08 6.89 -15.95
CA GLU A 595 -22.86 8.13 -15.90
C GLU A 595 -22.28 9.06 -14.85
N VAL A 596 -21.81 10.24 -15.27
CA VAL A 596 -21.28 11.29 -14.40
C VAL A 596 -21.91 12.61 -14.81
N ASP A 597 -22.52 13.34 -13.85
CA ASP A 597 -23.10 14.67 -14.05
C ASP A 597 -24.06 14.78 -15.25
N GLY A 598 -24.86 13.73 -15.51
CA GLY A 598 -25.82 13.71 -16.59
C GLY A 598 -25.23 13.45 -17.98
N PHE A 599 -23.99 12.97 -18.05
CA PHE A 599 -23.32 12.54 -19.26
C PHE A 599 -22.82 11.11 -19.13
N GLY A 600 -22.68 10.42 -20.25
CA GLY A 600 -21.96 9.16 -20.34
C GLY A 600 -20.48 9.42 -20.59
N ILE A 601 -19.63 9.05 -19.66
CA ILE A 601 -18.17 9.02 -19.84
C ILE A 601 -17.83 7.63 -20.37
N VAL A 602 -17.33 7.58 -21.59
CA VAL A 602 -16.95 6.35 -22.27
C VAL A 602 -15.43 6.27 -22.33
N GLU A 603 -14.86 5.22 -21.74
CA GLU A 603 -13.44 4.91 -21.83
C GLU A 603 -13.24 3.75 -22.81
N ILE A 604 -12.44 3.97 -23.84
CA ILE A 604 -12.04 2.98 -24.84
C ILE A 604 -10.58 2.65 -24.62
N SER A 605 -10.27 1.41 -24.34
CA SER A 605 -8.89 0.96 -24.15
C SER A 605 -8.51 -0.18 -25.10
N GLY A 606 -7.26 -0.15 -25.59
CA GLY A 606 -6.74 -1.17 -26.50
C GLY A 606 -5.30 -0.91 -26.90
N ASN A 607 -4.67 -1.93 -27.51
CA ASN A 607 -3.28 -1.87 -27.99
C ASN A 607 -3.22 -1.54 -29.49
N ASN A 608 -4.37 -1.56 -30.16
CA ASN A 608 -4.47 -1.34 -31.62
C ASN A 608 -5.17 -0.01 -31.88
N LYS A 609 -4.44 0.93 -32.46
CA LYS A 609 -4.96 2.26 -32.81
C LYS A 609 -6.16 2.20 -33.76
N GLU A 610 -6.07 1.35 -34.78
CA GLU A 610 -7.15 1.21 -35.77
C GLU A 610 -8.45 0.72 -35.12
N GLY A 611 -8.36 -0.24 -34.20
CA GLY A 611 -9.51 -0.72 -33.45
C GLY A 611 -10.08 0.35 -32.53
N MET A 612 -9.24 1.12 -31.84
CA MET A 612 -9.68 2.23 -30.99
C MET A 612 -10.38 3.34 -31.79
N ASP A 613 -9.78 3.75 -32.92
CA ASP A 613 -10.39 4.75 -33.80
C ASP A 613 -11.75 4.27 -34.33
N ALA A 614 -11.85 2.99 -34.74
CA ALA A 614 -13.12 2.40 -35.18
C ALA A 614 -14.18 2.34 -34.06
N ALA A 615 -13.79 1.99 -32.85
CA ALA A 615 -14.69 2.00 -31.69
C ALA A 615 -15.19 3.43 -31.37
N LYS A 616 -14.27 4.38 -31.40
CA LYS A 616 -14.55 5.81 -31.19
C LYS A 616 -15.51 6.35 -32.24
N GLU A 617 -15.22 6.10 -33.51
CA GLU A 617 -16.11 6.54 -34.63
C GLU A 617 -17.52 5.96 -34.52
N TYR A 618 -17.61 4.67 -34.17
CA TYR A 618 -18.91 4.02 -33.97
C TYR A 618 -19.72 4.64 -32.82
N ILE A 619 -19.09 4.89 -31.66
CA ILE A 619 -19.75 5.49 -30.48
C ILE A 619 -20.16 6.94 -30.76
N LEU A 620 -19.28 7.72 -31.38
CA LEU A 620 -19.59 9.09 -31.78
C LEU A 620 -20.72 9.12 -32.81
N GLY A 621 -20.76 8.17 -33.75
CA GLY A 621 -21.84 8.02 -34.73
C GLY A 621 -23.20 7.75 -34.09
N ILE A 622 -23.25 6.91 -33.03
CA ILE A 622 -24.49 6.69 -32.28
C ILE A 622 -24.96 7.97 -31.57
N SER A 623 -24.04 8.70 -30.98
CA SER A 623 -24.32 9.91 -30.19
C SER A 623 -24.48 11.18 -31.00
N GLN A 624 -24.16 11.13 -32.33
CA GLN A 624 -24.29 12.27 -33.22
C GLN A 624 -25.76 12.50 -33.58
N GLU A 625 -26.28 13.72 -33.38
CA GLU A 625 -27.57 14.10 -33.90
C GLU A 625 -27.49 14.29 -35.42
N PRO A 626 -28.46 13.71 -36.20
CA PRO A 626 -28.50 13.88 -37.65
C PRO A 626 -28.84 15.32 -38.04
N GLU A 627 -28.00 15.95 -38.84
CA GLU A 627 -28.19 17.32 -39.30
C GLU A 627 -28.78 17.34 -40.72
N VAL A 628 -29.94 18.02 -40.87
CA VAL A 628 -30.58 18.23 -42.18
C VAL A 628 -29.67 19.10 -43.03
N GLY A 629 -29.41 18.66 -44.27
CA GLY A 629 -28.56 19.34 -45.22
C GLY A 629 -27.13 18.80 -45.28
N LYS A 630 -26.71 17.98 -44.32
CA LYS A 630 -25.36 17.35 -44.28
C LYS A 630 -25.28 16.10 -45.15
N VAL A 631 -24.08 15.84 -45.68
CA VAL A 631 -23.79 14.66 -46.50
C VAL A 631 -23.17 13.57 -45.61
N TYR A 632 -23.67 12.35 -45.79
CA TYR A 632 -23.25 11.16 -45.05
C TYR A 632 -22.88 10.05 -46.01
N LYS A 633 -21.91 9.22 -45.64
CA LYS A 633 -21.71 7.90 -46.25
C LYS A 633 -22.74 6.94 -45.67
N ALA A 634 -23.52 6.31 -46.50
CA ALA A 634 -24.59 5.41 -46.08
C ALA A 634 -24.43 4.04 -46.74
N THR A 635 -24.65 2.98 -45.94
CA THR A 635 -24.64 1.59 -46.44
C THR A 635 -26.07 1.15 -46.72
N VAL A 636 -26.35 0.62 -47.90
CA VAL A 636 -27.64 0.09 -48.30
C VAL A 636 -27.91 -1.21 -47.52
N LYS A 637 -28.88 -1.20 -46.60
CA LYS A 637 -29.28 -2.37 -45.78
C LYS A 637 -30.33 -3.25 -46.45
N SER A 638 -31.33 -2.65 -47.05
CA SER A 638 -32.38 -3.39 -47.76
C SER A 638 -32.98 -2.56 -48.88
N ILE A 639 -33.40 -3.28 -49.93
CA ILE A 639 -34.04 -2.67 -51.12
C ILE A 639 -35.52 -3.05 -51.13
N VAL A 640 -36.37 -2.06 -51.30
CA VAL A 640 -37.83 -2.21 -51.40
C VAL A 640 -38.35 -1.56 -52.69
N GLU A 641 -39.58 -1.84 -53.09
CA GLU A 641 -40.15 -1.33 -54.36
C GLU A 641 -40.13 0.21 -54.47
N PHE A 642 -40.29 0.92 -53.33
CA PHE A 642 -40.34 2.38 -53.29
C PHE A 642 -39.03 3.08 -52.94
N GLY A 643 -37.91 2.32 -52.73
CA GLY A 643 -36.62 2.90 -52.37
C GLY A 643 -35.64 1.92 -51.73
N ALA A 644 -34.70 2.45 -50.99
CA ALA A 644 -33.74 1.67 -50.20
C ALA A 644 -33.65 2.23 -48.78
N PHE A 645 -33.53 1.33 -47.80
CA PHE A 645 -33.15 1.73 -46.45
C PHE A 645 -31.64 1.72 -46.34
N CYS A 646 -31.10 2.87 -45.99
CA CYS A 646 -29.65 3.07 -45.87
C CYS A 646 -29.29 3.50 -44.48
N GLU A 647 -28.35 2.78 -43.87
CA GLU A 647 -27.73 3.18 -42.58
C GLU A 647 -26.72 4.27 -42.87
N PHE A 648 -27.01 5.51 -42.44
CA PHE A 648 -26.12 6.68 -42.68
C PHE A 648 -25.36 7.15 -41.43
N LEU A 649 -25.78 6.68 -40.27
CA LEU A 649 -25.08 6.72 -38.99
C LEU A 649 -25.33 5.40 -38.26
N PRO A 650 -24.44 4.95 -37.39
CA PRO A 650 -24.65 3.71 -36.63
C PRO A 650 -26.00 3.67 -35.95
N GLN A 651 -26.79 2.60 -36.22
CA GLN A 651 -28.16 2.40 -35.73
C GLN A 651 -29.19 3.45 -36.21
N LYS A 652 -28.89 4.26 -37.22
CA LYS A 652 -29.81 5.23 -37.79
C LYS A 652 -30.03 4.97 -39.28
N ASP A 653 -31.18 4.42 -39.60
CA ASP A 653 -31.58 4.10 -40.96
C ASP A 653 -32.42 5.22 -41.53
N GLY A 654 -32.13 5.62 -42.74
CA GLY A 654 -32.93 6.57 -43.51
C GLY A 654 -33.48 5.98 -44.79
N LEU A 655 -34.62 6.46 -45.22
CA LEU A 655 -35.24 6.07 -46.49
C LEU A 655 -34.68 6.92 -47.64
N LEU A 656 -33.98 6.27 -48.58
CA LEU A 656 -33.64 6.81 -49.88
C LEU A 656 -34.77 6.43 -50.85
N HIS A 657 -35.78 7.31 -50.99
CA HIS A 657 -36.92 7.06 -51.84
C HIS A 657 -36.50 6.95 -53.33
N VAL A 658 -37.19 6.14 -54.13
CA VAL A 658 -36.91 5.91 -55.56
C VAL A 658 -36.76 7.21 -56.37
N SER A 659 -37.51 8.27 -56.03
CA SER A 659 -37.41 9.59 -56.66
C SER A 659 -36.20 10.41 -56.25
N GLU A 660 -35.45 9.97 -55.22
CA GLU A 660 -34.28 10.64 -54.67
C GLU A 660 -32.94 9.92 -54.98
N ILE A 661 -32.99 8.83 -55.77
CA ILE A 661 -31.81 8.05 -56.21
C ILE A 661 -31.09 8.78 -57.35
N ALA A 662 -31.82 9.21 -58.39
CA ALA A 662 -31.26 9.86 -59.56
C ALA A 662 -32.22 10.90 -60.15
N TRP A 663 -31.76 11.75 -61.10
CA TRP A 663 -32.59 12.72 -61.81
C TRP A 663 -33.48 12.10 -62.92
N GLU A 664 -33.06 10.92 -63.42
CA GLU A 664 -33.84 10.14 -64.39
C GLU A 664 -34.87 9.26 -63.67
N ARG A 665 -35.83 8.73 -64.44
CA ARG A 665 -36.83 7.87 -63.88
C ARG A 665 -36.31 6.50 -63.57
N VAL A 666 -36.20 6.17 -62.26
CA VAL A 666 -35.77 4.87 -61.77
C VAL A 666 -36.98 3.91 -61.84
N ASN A 667 -36.90 2.87 -62.70
CA ASN A 667 -37.93 1.85 -62.82
C ASN A 667 -37.81 0.74 -61.82
N LYS A 668 -36.59 0.32 -61.50
CA LYS A 668 -36.23 -0.66 -60.43
C LYS A 668 -35.08 -0.14 -59.62
N VAL A 669 -35.21 -0.14 -58.32
CA VAL A 669 -34.15 0.29 -57.38
C VAL A 669 -32.90 -0.58 -57.49
N SER A 670 -33.09 -1.88 -57.75
CA SER A 670 -31.99 -2.88 -57.88
C SER A 670 -31.11 -2.66 -59.12
N ASP A 671 -31.52 -1.81 -60.08
CA ASP A 671 -30.68 -1.47 -61.22
C ASP A 671 -29.61 -0.41 -60.87
N TYR A 672 -29.82 0.34 -59.80
CA TYR A 672 -28.97 1.45 -59.33
C TYR A 672 -28.22 1.16 -58.04
N LEU A 673 -28.75 0.28 -57.17
CA LEU A 673 -28.27 0.00 -55.84
C LEU A 673 -28.29 -1.50 -55.53
N LYS A 674 -27.31 -1.99 -54.80
CA LYS A 674 -27.30 -3.36 -54.25
C LYS A 674 -27.18 -3.28 -52.72
N GLU A 675 -27.71 -4.29 -52.05
CA GLU A 675 -27.49 -4.42 -50.61
C GLU A 675 -26.00 -4.55 -50.31
N GLY A 676 -25.50 -3.78 -49.36
CA GLY A 676 -24.07 -3.64 -49.01
C GLY A 676 -23.35 -2.51 -49.75
N ASP A 677 -23.96 -1.86 -50.76
CA ASP A 677 -23.33 -0.70 -51.41
C ASP A 677 -23.14 0.47 -50.42
N VAL A 678 -21.98 1.09 -50.49
CA VAL A 678 -21.68 2.33 -49.74
C VAL A 678 -21.81 3.52 -50.67
N ILE A 679 -22.77 4.39 -50.37
CA ILE A 679 -23.13 5.55 -51.22
C ILE A 679 -23.10 6.84 -50.40
N GLU A 680 -22.85 7.97 -51.07
CA GLU A 680 -23.02 9.28 -50.46
C GLU A 680 -24.48 9.74 -50.61
N VAL A 681 -25.07 10.18 -49.50
CA VAL A 681 -26.45 10.68 -49.43
C VAL A 681 -26.50 11.96 -48.60
N LYS A 682 -27.41 12.84 -48.98
CA LYS A 682 -27.71 14.04 -48.21
C LYS A 682 -28.99 13.83 -47.41
N LEU A 683 -28.94 14.16 -46.10
CA LEU A 683 -30.14 14.18 -45.28
C LEU A 683 -30.99 15.40 -45.66
N ILE A 684 -32.15 15.17 -46.26
CA ILE A 684 -33.00 16.24 -46.75
C ILE A 684 -34.20 16.59 -45.85
N GLY A 685 -34.47 15.76 -44.84
CA GLY A 685 -35.52 16.04 -43.88
C GLY A 685 -35.68 14.96 -42.82
N ILE A 686 -36.30 15.36 -41.71
CA ILE A 686 -36.68 14.47 -40.60
C ILE A 686 -38.18 14.64 -40.36
N GLU A 687 -38.97 13.61 -40.57
CA GLU A 687 -40.42 13.62 -40.35
C GLU A 687 -40.85 12.49 -39.41
N LYS A 688 -41.48 12.83 -38.29
CA LYS A 688 -41.96 11.87 -37.27
C LYS A 688 -40.90 10.84 -36.87
N GLY A 689 -39.63 11.27 -36.70
CA GLY A 689 -38.54 10.40 -36.36
C GLY A 689 -37.98 9.54 -37.52
N LYS A 690 -38.47 9.75 -38.77
CA LYS A 690 -37.95 9.05 -39.95
C LYS A 690 -37.07 9.98 -40.77
N PHE A 691 -35.90 9.49 -41.17
CA PHE A 691 -34.89 10.23 -41.92
C PHE A 691 -35.09 10.06 -43.41
N LYS A 692 -35.12 11.17 -44.14
CA LYS A 692 -35.24 11.19 -45.59
C LYS A 692 -33.91 11.51 -46.22
N LEU A 693 -33.42 10.62 -47.06
CA LEU A 693 -32.15 10.71 -47.73
C LEU A 693 -32.31 11.01 -49.21
N SER A 694 -31.35 11.71 -49.79
CA SER A 694 -31.32 12.00 -51.24
C SER A 694 -29.88 11.83 -51.76
N ARG A 695 -29.68 10.97 -52.74
CA ARG A 695 -28.49 10.87 -53.56
C ARG A 695 -28.50 11.88 -54.68
N LYS A 696 -29.67 12.09 -55.25
CA LYS A 696 -29.98 13.04 -56.34
C LYS A 696 -29.53 14.47 -55.98
N ALA A 697 -29.65 14.88 -54.74
CA ALA A 697 -29.26 16.21 -54.26
C ALA A 697 -27.74 16.48 -54.36
N LEU A 698 -26.92 15.43 -54.56
CA LEU A 698 -25.46 15.50 -54.77
C LEU A 698 -25.05 15.44 -56.22
N MET A 699 -25.99 15.19 -57.15
CA MET A 699 -25.75 15.08 -58.61
C MET A 699 -26.07 16.39 -59.29
N GLU A 700 -25.27 16.73 -60.32
CA GLU A 700 -25.58 17.86 -61.18
C GLU A 700 -26.95 17.68 -61.87
N ARG A 701 -27.73 18.72 -61.84
CA ARG A 701 -29.06 18.70 -62.46
C ARG A 701 -28.90 18.69 -63.99
N PRO A 702 -29.40 17.68 -64.72
CA PRO A 702 -29.35 17.67 -66.15
C PRO A 702 -30.04 18.90 -66.75
N PRO A 703 -29.57 19.48 -67.83
CA PRO A 703 -30.17 20.64 -68.44
C PRO A 703 -31.63 20.33 -68.86
N ARG A 704 -32.57 21.23 -68.58
CA ARG A 704 -33.96 21.10 -68.92
C ARG A 704 -34.10 21.02 -70.44
N GLN A 705 -34.55 19.91 -70.98
CA GLN A 705 -34.98 19.85 -72.38
C GLN A 705 -36.21 20.79 -72.58
N PRO A 706 -36.19 21.64 -73.59
CA PRO A 706 -37.37 22.49 -73.88
C PRO A 706 -38.58 21.62 -74.27
N ARG A 707 -39.73 21.95 -73.71
CA ARG A 707 -41.02 21.33 -74.13
C ARG A 707 -41.25 21.57 -75.62
N PRO A 708 -41.69 20.57 -76.39
CA PRO A 708 -42.17 20.80 -77.75
C PRO A 708 -43.33 21.75 -77.69
N GLU A 709 -43.31 22.84 -78.43
CA GLU A 709 -44.43 23.74 -78.68
C GLU A 709 -45.53 22.96 -79.40
N GLU A 710 -46.69 22.93 -78.83
CA GLU A 710 -47.90 22.49 -79.53
C GLU A 710 -48.18 23.51 -80.64
N GLN A 711 -47.94 23.11 -81.89
CA GLN A 711 -48.48 23.82 -83.04
C GLN A 711 -49.99 23.62 -83.13
N LYS A 712 -50.68 24.71 -83.04
CA LYS A 712 -52.11 24.83 -83.50
C LYS A 712 -52.16 24.92 -84.98
#